data_3dc5d27895a54ed5c7cc0c259c216b09
#
_entry.id   3dc5d27895a54ed5c7cc0c259c216b09
#
_cell.length_a   1.000
_cell.length_b   1.000
_cell.length_c   1.000
_cell.angle_alpha   90.00
_cell.angle_beta   90.00
_cell.angle_gamma   90.00
#
_symmetry.space_group_name_H-M   'P 1'
#
loop_
_entity.id
_entity.type
_entity.pdbx_description
1 polymer ?
#
loop_
_entity_poly.entity_id
_entity_poly.type
_entity_poly.pdbx_seq_one_letter_code
_entity_poly.pdbx_strand_id
1 'polypeptide(L)'
;MSKPTFYITTPIYYPSGKFHIGTAYTTVASDAMARYKRARGFDVRFLTGMDEHGQKIQEKAQEAGKEPQAYVDEIADAAKKLWEMMDITNDDFIRTTEKRHEEMVEKIFAKFMENGDIYKGHYEGLYCTPCESYYTETQLVDGKCPDCGREVKVVKEESYFFNMKKYADRLVEYYNANPEFILPESRKNEMVNNFIKPGLEDLSVSRTTFDWGVKVPGDPKHVIYVWVDALSNYITALGYGSDNDELFNKYWPADVHVVGKDIVRFHTIYWPIFLMALDLPLPKKIFAHGFIMMKDGKMSKSKGNVVYPEMLIERYGLDAVRYFLLRELPFGQDGVFSPESFVERVNFDLANDLGNLLNRTVSMINKYFGGEIPAYAGQVTEFDQTLEDFIKTTVEKVEKNFEDMQFSIVLADIWALVARTNKYIDETAPWVLAKDEANKEKLASVMNHLAESLRQIAIMIEPFMPHTTPQIFAQLGIEGEASKVWDSLTKFDTLAQGTKVVEKGTPIFPRLEVEVEVEYIKDQMSQSDKPTTEEPKKEEKIEEVETTPLIGIDDFMKVEIKVGQIKECKQHPKADRLLVSQIDLGSEVRQIVSGIAEHYQPEQLVGRKVLVVTNLKPVKLRGELSEGMVLAASNDGTLTLPTIIDELPNGSKVK
;
A
#
# COMPACT_ATOMS: atom_id res chain seq x y z
N MET A 1 19.76 -30.15 -15.97
CA MET A 1 18.97 -30.24 -14.72
C MET A 1 17.72 -29.37 -14.91
N SER A 2 16.56 -29.80 -14.43
CA SER A 2 15.35 -28.95 -14.42
C SER A 2 15.63 -27.72 -13.56
N LYS A 3 15.09 -26.57 -13.96
CA LYS A 3 15.16 -25.33 -13.15
C LYS A 3 14.46 -25.59 -11.81
N PRO A 4 14.97 -25.05 -10.67
CA PRO A 4 14.25 -25.09 -9.42
C PRO A 4 12.94 -24.27 -9.56
N THR A 5 11.84 -24.76 -8.97
CA THR A 5 10.56 -24.05 -9.00
C THR A 5 10.47 -23.04 -7.87
N PHE A 6 9.65 -21.99 -8.08
CA PHE A 6 9.30 -21.02 -7.05
C PHE A 6 7.85 -20.57 -7.24
N TYR A 7 7.01 -20.82 -6.26
CA TYR A 7 5.60 -20.40 -6.28
C TYR A 7 5.34 -19.30 -5.27
N ILE A 8 4.99 -18.13 -5.78
CA ILE A 8 4.65 -16.94 -4.98
C ILE A 8 3.22 -16.49 -5.26
N THR A 9 2.52 -16.04 -4.23
CA THR A 9 1.16 -15.53 -4.37
C THR A 9 0.95 -14.22 -3.63
N THR A 10 0.07 -13.35 -4.16
CA THR A 10 -0.63 -12.34 -3.36
C THR A 10 -1.84 -12.97 -2.69
N PRO A 11 -2.56 -12.29 -1.77
CA PRO A 11 -3.95 -12.63 -1.51
C PRO A 11 -4.78 -12.35 -2.77
N ILE A 12 -5.92 -12.99 -2.91
CA ILE A 12 -6.93 -12.55 -3.88
C ILE A 12 -7.66 -11.34 -3.30
N TYR A 13 -7.88 -10.32 -4.14
CA TYR A 13 -8.37 -9.02 -3.68
C TYR A 13 -9.88 -8.94 -3.68
N TYR A 14 -10.43 -8.41 -2.58
CA TYR A 14 -11.87 -8.24 -2.43
C TYR A 14 -12.36 -7.03 -3.26
N PRO A 15 -13.38 -7.17 -4.15
CA PRO A 15 -13.82 -6.13 -5.07
C PRO A 15 -14.67 -5.07 -4.38
N SER A 16 -14.12 -4.40 -3.36
CA SER A 16 -14.84 -3.39 -2.57
C SER A 16 -14.75 -1.97 -3.13
N GLY A 17 -14.04 -1.78 -4.23
CA GLY A 17 -13.87 -0.51 -4.92
C GLY A 17 -12.56 -0.43 -5.70
N LYS A 18 -12.22 0.76 -6.22
CA LYS A 18 -10.97 1.00 -6.96
C LYS A 18 -9.76 0.74 -6.06
N PHE A 19 -8.73 0.10 -6.62
CA PHE A 19 -7.50 -0.23 -5.90
C PHE A 19 -6.62 1.01 -5.69
N HIS A 20 -6.05 1.13 -4.51
CA HIS A 20 -5.15 2.21 -4.12
C HIS A 20 -3.72 1.69 -3.89
N ILE A 21 -2.77 2.59 -3.60
CA ILE A 21 -1.36 2.20 -3.41
C ILE A 21 -1.16 1.10 -2.36
N GLY A 22 -2.02 1.00 -1.34
CA GLY A 22 -1.94 -0.07 -0.33
C GLY A 22 -2.24 -1.45 -0.91
N THR A 23 -3.18 -1.57 -1.87
CA THR A 23 -3.45 -2.80 -2.61
C THR A 23 -2.29 -3.11 -3.57
N ALA A 24 -1.83 -2.10 -4.31
CA ALA A 24 -0.73 -2.22 -5.25
C ALA A 24 0.59 -2.63 -4.57
N TYR A 25 0.81 -2.22 -3.32
CA TYR A 25 2.03 -2.52 -2.57
C TYR A 25 2.32 -4.02 -2.46
N THR A 26 1.32 -4.82 -2.10
CA THR A 26 1.45 -6.29 -2.02
C THR A 26 1.86 -6.88 -3.36
N THR A 27 1.19 -6.44 -4.44
CA THR A 27 1.40 -7.00 -5.79
C THR A 27 2.76 -6.60 -6.33
N VAL A 28 3.19 -5.34 -6.15
CA VAL A 28 4.52 -4.86 -6.56
C VAL A 28 5.64 -5.59 -5.81
N ALA A 29 5.48 -5.82 -4.50
CA ALA A 29 6.46 -6.56 -3.71
C ALA A 29 6.58 -8.03 -4.17
N SER A 30 5.45 -8.68 -4.45
CA SER A 30 5.43 -10.05 -4.97
C SER A 30 6.03 -10.13 -6.37
N ASP A 31 5.76 -9.14 -7.23
CA ASP A 31 6.33 -9.04 -8.57
C ASP A 31 7.85 -8.83 -8.53
N ALA A 32 8.34 -7.96 -7.65
CA ALA A 32 9.79 -7.76 -7.50
C ALA A 32 10.51 -9.05 -7.08
N MET A 33 9.91 -9.85 -6.18
CA MET A 33 10.44 -11.16 -5.82
C MET A 33 10.36 -12.14 -7.00
N ALA A 34 9.25 -12.17 -7.74
CA ALA A 34 9.09 -13.05 -8.90
C ALA A 34 10.14 -12.73 -9.99
N ARG A 35 10.36 -11.44 -10.30
CA ARG A 35 11.40 -10.98 -11.24
C ARG A 35 12.79 -11.37 -10.77
N TYR A 36 13.11 -11.14 -9.50
CA TYR A 36 14.40 -11.54 -8.92
C TYR A 36 14.63 -13.05 -9.06
N LYS A 37 13.65 -13.88 -8.69
CA LYS A 37 13.77 -15.34 -8.80
C LYS A 37 13.92 -15.80 -10.26
N ARG A 38 13.22 -15.20 -11.22
CA ARG A 38 13.41 -15.44 -12.65
C ARG A 38 14.81 -15.07 -13.11
N ALA A 39 15.33 -13.91 -12.67
CA ALA A 39 16.71 -13.48 -12.95
C ALA A 39 17.75 -14.45 -12.38
N ARG A 40 17.43 -15.13 -11.26
CA ARG A 40 18.25 -16.20 -10.63
C ARG A 40 18.05 -17.55 -11.29
N GLY A 41 17.30 -17.65 -12.38
CA GLY A 41 17.12 -18.87 -13.16
C GLY A 41 16.06 -19.84 -12.63
N PHE A 42 15.22 -19.44 -11.67
CA PHE A 42 14.09 -20.25 -11.22
C PHE A 42 12.96 -20.31 -12.26
N ASP A 43 12.21 -21.39 -12.22
CA ASP A 43 10.93 -21.54 -12.89
C ASP A 43 9.83 -21.03 -11.96
N VAL A 44 9.41 -19.79 -12.17
CA VAL A 44 8.54 -19.06 -11.24
C VAL A 44 7.07 -19.16 -11.67
N ARG A 45 6.20 -19.45 -10.70
CA ARG A 45 4.75 -19.28 -10.83
C ARG A 45 4.32 -18.14 -9.91
N PHE A 46 3.72 -17.08 -10.46
CA PHE A 46 3.20 -15.95 -9.71
C PHE A 46 1.68 -15.87 -9.88
N LEU A 47 0.94 -16.05 -8.77
CA LEU A 47 -0.52 -16.02 -8.71
C LEU A 47 -1.01 -14.76 -8.01
N THR A 48 -2.00 -14.12 -8.62
CA THR A 48 -2.86 -13.09 -8.01
C THR A 48 -4.31 -13.33 -8.43
N GLY A 49 -5.27 -12.55 -7.95
CA GLY A 49 -6.66 -12.74 -8.33
C GLY A 49 -7.67 -11.92 -7.53
N MET A 50 -8.95 -12.32 -7.65
CA MET A 50 -10.10 -11.63 -7.03
C MET A 50 -10.93 -12.58 -6.19
N ASP A 51 -11.30 -12.13 -4.99
CA ASP A 51 -12.26 -12.77 -4.09
C ASP A 51 -13.64 -12.13 -4.28
N GLU A 52 -14.49 -12.78 -5.07
CA GLU A 52 -15.68 -12.17 -5.66
C GLU A 52 -17.00 -12.58 -5.02
N HIS A 53 -16.99 -13.52 -4.06
CA HIS A 53 -18.18 -14.01 -3.37
C HIS A 53 -18.45 -13.26 -2.05
N GLY A 54 -19.61 -13.52 -1.46
CA GLY A 54 -19.97 -13.05 -0.12
C GLY A 54 -21.09 -12.02 -0.08
N GLN A 55 -21.64 -11.83 1.14
CA GLN A 55 -22.78 -10.96 1.41
C GLN A 55 -22.53 -9.52 0.98
N LYS A 56 -21.38 -8.98 1.30
CA LYS A 56 -21.02 -7.59 1.02
C LYS A 56 -20.98 -7.29 -0.49
N ILE A 57 -20.56 -8.25 -1.31
CA ILE A 57 -20.56 -8.09 -2.77
C ILE A 57 -21.99 -8.10 -3.30
N GLN A 58 -22.82 -9.02 -2.82
CA GLN A 58 -24.24 -9.05 -3.18
C GLN A 58 -24.94 -7.73 -2.83
N GLU A 59 -24.71 -7.19 -1.63
CA GLU A 59 -25.26 -5.90 -1.21
C GLU A 59 -24.78 -4.75 -2.10
N LYS A 60 -23.47 -4.68 -2.40
CA LYS A 60 -22.91 -3.64 -3.28
C LYS A 60 -23.40 -3.71 -4.72
N ALA A 61 -23.58 -4.91 -5.25
CA ALA A 61 -24.17 -5.11 -6.56
C ALA A 61 -25.63 -4.59 -6.61
N GLN A 62 -26.42 -4.88 -5.56
CA GLN A 62 -27.78 -4.35 -5.41
C GLN A 62 -27.80 -2.82 -5.31
N GLU A 63 -26.92 -2.23 -4.49
CA GLU A 63 -26.77 -0.77 -4.39
C GLU A 63 -26.42 -0.14 -5.74
N ALA A 64 -25.61 -0.82 -6.56
CA ALA A 64 -25.26 -0.39 -7.90
C ALA A 64 -26.32 -0.72 -8.97
N GLY A 65 -27.42 -1.39 -8.60
CA GLY A 65 -28.47 -1.81 -9.55
C GLY A 65 -27.99 -2.86 -10.56
N LYS A 66 -27.01 -3.69 -10.20
CA LYS A 66 -26.39 -4.70 -11.07
C LYS A 66 -26.56 -6.11 -10.51
N GLU A 67 -26.52 -7.10 -11.42
CA GLU A 67 -26.32 -8.49 -11.02
C GLU A 67 -24.90 -8.68 -10.46
N PRO A 68 -24.70 -9.50 -9.42
CA PRO A 68 -23.40 -9.67 -8.76
C PRO A 68 -22.28 -10.02 -9.72
N GLN A 69 -22.49 -10.92 -10.70
CA GLN A 69 -21.49 -11.30 -11.69
C GLN A 69 -21.04 -10.10 -12.53
N ALA A 70 -21.99 -9.31 -13.04
CA ALA A 70 -21.66 -8.12 -13.85
C ALA A 70 -20.91 -7.06 -13.03
N TYR A 71 -21.24 -6.92 -11.75
CA TYR A 71 -20.55 -6.01 -10.84
C TYR A 71 -19.09 -6.42 -10.62
N VAL A 72 -18.81 -7.71 -10.35
CA VAL A 72 -17.43 -8.17 -10.12
C VAL A 72 -16.62 -8.24 -11.42
N ASP A 73 -17.24 -8.48 -12.58
CA ASP A 73 -16.57 -8.48 -13.88
C ASP A 73 -15.94 -7.11 -14.18
N GLU A 74 -16.65 -6.01 -13.94
CA GLU A 74 -16.13 -4.66 -14.16
C GLU A 74 -14.92 -4.36 -13.25
N ILE A 75 -14.97 -4.79 -11.99
CA ILE A 75 -13.88 -4.54 -11.04
C ILE A 75 -12.67 -5.42 -11.37
N ALA A 76 -12.90 -6.67 -11.77
CA ALA A 76 -11.82 -7.57 -12.18
C ALA A 76 -11.10 -7.04 -13.43
N ASP A 77 -11.83 -6.51 -14.41
CA ASP A 77 -11.25 -5.89 -15.60
C ASP A 77 -10.45 -4.62 -15.26
N ALA A 78 -10.93 -3.80 -14.33
CA ALA A 78 -10.19 -2.64 -13.84
C ALA A 78 -8.91 -3.05 -13.10
N ALA A 79 -8.96 -4.12 -12.30
CA ALA A 79 -7.79 -4.67 -11.61
C ALA A 79 -6.74 -5.18 -12.59
N LYS A 80 -7.14 -5.93 -13.62
CA LYS A 80 -6.23 -6.43 -14.67
C LYS A 80 -5.55 -5.28 -15.41
N LYS A 81 -6.30 -4.24 -15.80
CA LYS A 81 -5.75 -3.04 -16.44
C LYS A 81 -4.74 -2.32 -15.54
N LEU A 82 -5.01 -2.25 -14.24
CA LEU A 82 -4.05 -1.68 -13.30
C LEU A 82 -2.78 -2.52 -13.22
N TRP A 83 -2.88 -3.85 -13.17
CA TRP A 83 -1.70 -4.73 -13.17
C TRP A 83 -0.90 -4.65 -14.46
N GLU A 84 -1.56 -4.50 -15.62
CA GLU A 84 -0.90 -4.21 -16.89
C GLU A 84 -0.15 -2.86 -16.85
N MET A 85 -0.79 -1.79 -16.36
CA MET A 85 -0.17 -0.48 -16.20
C MET A 85 1.04 -0.53 -15.25
N MET A 86 0.99 -1.38 -14.22
CA MET A 86 2.05 -1.56 -13.25
C MET A 86 3.13 -2.57 -13.68
N ASP A 87 3.01 -3.13 -14.89
CA ASP A 87 3.91 -4.14 -15.46
C ASP A 87 4.10 -5.35 -14.52
N ILE A 88 2.97 -5.85 -13.97
CA ILE A 88 2.96 -7.01 -13.09
C ILE A 88 3.06 -8.30 -13.91
N THR A 89 4.00 -9.16 -13.55
CA THR A 89 4.35 -10.38 -14.32
C THR A 89 3.69 -11.65 -13.76
N ASN A 90 2.44 -11.53 -13.31
CA ASN A 90 1.67 -12.68 -12.85
C ASN A 90 1.40 -13.69 -13.98
N ASP A 91 1.53 -14.97 -13.66
CA ASP A 91 1.30 -16.08 -14.59
C ASP A 91 -0.18 -16.49 -14.64
N ASP A 92 -0.93 -16.18 -13.58
CA ASP A 92 -2.36 -16.46 -13.49
C ASP A 92 -3.08 -15.35 -12.70
N PHE A 93 -4.34 -15.13 -13.05
CA PHE A 93 -5.25 -14.22 -12.35
C PHE A 93 -6.54 -14.99 -12.06
N ILE A 94 -6.58 -15.66 -10.90
CA ILE A 94 -7.73 -16.49 -10.50
C ILE A 94 -8.90 -15.62 -10.02
N ARG A 95 -10.12 -15.99 -10.40
CA ARG A 95 -11.34 -15.39 -9.87
C ARG A 95 -12.16 -16.49 -9.16
N THR A 96 -12.68 -16.21 -8.00
CA THR A 96 -13.48 -17.21 -7.25
C THR A 96 -14.79 -17.57 -7.98
N THR A 97 -15.25 -16.73 -8.90
CA THR A 97 -16.39 -17.00 -9.80
C THR A 97 -16.05 -17.85 -11.02
N GLU A 98 -14.79 -18.24 -11.21
CA GLU A 98 -14.42 -19.14 -12.29
C GLU A 98 -14.84 -20.57 -11.99
N LYS A 99 -15.45 -21.22 -12.96
CA LYS A 99 -15.94 -22.59 -12.83
C LYS A 99 -14.87 -23.58 -12.37
N ARG A 100 -13.61 -23.41 -12.84
CA ARG A 100 -12.46 -24.22 -12.40
C ARG A 100 -12.19 -24.12 -10.89
N HIS A 101 -12.56 -22.99 -10.27
CA HIS A 101 -12.42 -22.76 -8.85
C HIS A 101 -13.64 -23.29 -8.09
N GLU A 102 -14.85 -22.90 -8.48
CA GLU A 102 -16.10 -23.28 -7.80
C GLU A 102 -16.25 -24.81 -7.69
N GLU A 103 -16.05 -25.55 -8.79
CA GLU A 103 -16.12 -27.02 -8.82
C GLU A 103 -15.12 -27.68 -7.84
N MET A 104 -13.95 -27.08 -7.67
CA MET A 104 -12.96 -27.62 -6.76
C MET A 104 -13.26 -27.26 -5.31
N VAL A 105 -13.79 -26.07 -5.02
CA VAL A 105 -14.25 -25.67 -3.69
C VAL A 105 -15.37 -26.59 -3.20
N GLU A 106 -16.34 -26.95 -4.09
CA GLU A 106 -17.37 -27.96 -3.76
C GLU A 106 -16.75 -29.31 -3.39
N LYS A 107 -15.78 -29.80 -4.15
CA LYS A 107 -15.08 -31.06 -3.88
C LYS A 107 -14.27 -31.00 -2.56
N ILE A 108 -13.59 -29.89 -2.29
CA ILE A 108 -12.84 -29.66 -1.05
C ILE A 108 -13.81 -29.71 0.14
N PHE A 109 -14.93 -29.00 0.06
CA PHE A 109 -15.94 -29.01 1.12
C PHE A 109 -16.53 -30.41 1.34
N ALA A 110 -16.88 -31.10 0.27
CA ALA A 110 -17.36 -32.51 0.32
C ALA A 110 -16.32 -33.42 1.01
N LYS A 111 -15.03 -33.22 0.71
CA LYS A 111 -13.94 -33.97 1.32
C LYS A 111 -13.84 -33.74 2.83
N PHE A 112 -14.01 -32.52 3.29
CA PHE A 112 -14.08 -32.19 4.72
C PHE A 112 -15.28 -32.87 5.41
N MET A 113 -16.43 -32.95 4.72
CA MET A 113 -17.59 -33.67 5.24
C MET A 113 -17.34 -35.17 5.33
N GLU A 114 -16.76 -35.80 4.30
CA GLU A 114 -16.40 -37.22 4.27
C GLU A 114 -15.41 -37.60 5.37
N ASN A 115 -14.44 -36.74 5.65
CA ASN A 115 -13.45 -36.93 6.70
C ASN A 115 -14.00 -36.71 8.11
N GLY A 116 -15.24 -36.26 8.24
CA GLY A 116 -15.86 -35.90 9.53
C GLY A 116 -15.25 -34.65 10.17
N ASP A 117 -14.62 -33.79 9.37
CA ASP A 117 -14.06 -32.51 9.81
C ASP A 117 -15.13 -31.42 9.88
N ILE A 118 -16.23 -31.60 9.15
CA ILE A 118 -17.38 -30.69 9.13
C ILE A 118 -18.61 -31.40 9.68
N TYR A 119 -19.34 -30.71 10.56
CA TYR A 119 -20.63 -31.14 11.13
C TYR A 119 -21.64 -30.00 11.10
N LYS A 120 -22.94 -30.35 11.08
CA LYS A 120 -24.04 -29.38 11.05
C LYS A 120 -24.44 -29.00 12.47
N GLY A 121 -24.68 -27.73 12.74
CA GLY A 121 -25.08 -27.22 14.05
C GLY A 121 -25.83 -25.88 13.95
N HIS A 122 -26.12 -25.29 15.09
CA HIS A 122 -26.71 -23.95 15.17
C HIS A 122 -25.71 -23.01 15.83
N TYR A 123 -25.55 -21.86 15.24
CA TYR A 123 -24.66 -20.80 15.76
C TYR A 123 -25.48 -19.61 16.25
N GLU A 124 -25.11 -19.12 17.41
CA GLU A 124 -25.53 -17.82 17.93
C GLU A 124 -24.26 -17.05 18.31
N GLY A 125 -24.00 -15.94 17.67
CA GLY A 125 -22.77 -15.17 17.92
C GLY A 125 -22.81 -13.77 17.36
N LEU A 126 -21.79 -13.00 17.71
CA LEU A 126 -21.60 -11.61 17.29
C LEU A 126 -20.87 -11.56 15.94
N TYR A 127 -21.59 -11.19 14.90
CA TYR A 127 -21.09 -11.18 13.51
C TYR A 127 -20.75 -9.78 13.04
N CYS A 128 -19.55 -9.62 12.49
CA CYS A 128 -19.14 -8.42 11.80
C CYS A 128 -19.31 -8.60 10.28
N THR A 129 -20.31 -7.97 9.68
CA THR A 129 -20.56 -8.07 8.24
C THR A 129 -19.38 -7.57 7.40
N PRO A 130 -18.71 -6.44 7.72
CA PRO A 130 -17.57 -5.97 6.93
C PRO A 130 -16.33 -6.87 6.95
N CYS A 131 -16.13 -7.65 8.03
CA CYS A 131 -15.01 -8.61 8.15
C CYS A 131 -15.44 -10.04 7.85
N GLU A 132 -16.76 -10.26 7.66
CA GLU A 132 -17.37 -11.56 7.46
C GLU A 132 -16.95 -12.60 8.51
N SER A 133 -16.81 -12.15 9.76
CA SER A 133 -16.26 -12.95 10.87
C SER A 133 -17.13 -12.89 12.10
N TYR A 134 -17.18 -14.03 12.81
CA TYR A 134 -17.80 -14.12 14.12
C TYR A 134 -16.79 -13.88 15.25
N TYR A 135 -17.28 -13.29 16.34
CA TYR A 135 -16.52 -13.02 17.55
C TYR A 135 -17.30 -13.43 18.78
N THR A 136 -16.59 -13.83 19.82
CA THR A 136 -17.14 -13.96 21.18
C THR A 136 -17.15 -12.58 21.85
N GLU A 137 -17.97 -12.40 22.88
CA GLU A 137 -18.00 -11.16 23.66
C GLU A 137 -16.61 -10.77 24.20
N THR A 138 -15.81 -11.77 24.57
CA THR A 138 -14.44 -11.58 25.10
C THR A 138 -13.42 -11.14 24.05
N GLN A 139 -13.71 -11.34 22.77
CA GLN A 139 -12.85 -10.93 21.66
C GLN A 139 -13.15 -9.49 21.21
N LEU A 140 -14.30 -8.93 21.58
CA LEU A 140 -14.63 -7.55 21.20
C LEU A 140 -13.76 -6.54 21.94
N VAL A 141 -13.44 -5.46 21.25
CA VAL A 141 -12.78 -4.28 21.83
C VAL A 141 -13.83 -3.18 21.95
N ASP A 142 -14.14 -2.76 23.16
CA ASP A 142 -15.20 -1.77 23.46
C ASP A 142 -16.58 -2.14 22.85
N GLY A 143 -16.91 -3.44 22.82
CA GLY A 143 -18.16 -3.95 22.24
C GLY A 143 -18.18 -3.98 20.71
N LYS A 144 -17.06 -3.73 20.04
CA LYS A 144 -16.93 -3.65 18.59
C LYS A 144 -15.97 -4.71 18.04
N CYS A 145 -16.02 -4.91 16.74
CA CYS A 145 -15.13 -5.83 16.01
C CYS A 145 -13.65 -5.47 16.25
N PRO A 146 -12.81 -6.41 16.70
CA PRO A 146 -11.40 -6.14 16.97
C PRO A 146 -10.58 -5.81 15.71
N ASP A 147 -11.03 -6.31 14.54
CA ASP A 147 -10.28 -6.16 13.28
C ASP A 147 -10.58 -4.82 12.59
N CYS A 148 -11.84 -4.34 12.62
CA CYS A 148 -12.22 -3.13 11.88
C CYS A 148 -12.85 -2.02 12.72
N GLY A 149 -13.11 -2.26 14.02
CA GLY A 149 -13.68 -1.28 14.95
C GLY A 149 -15.17 -0.96 14.75
N ARG A 150 -15.87 -1.70 13.85
CA ARG A 150 -17.30 -1.49 13.56
C ARG A 150 -18.20 -2.30 14.50
N GLU A 151 -19.48 -1.94 14.56
CA GLU A 151 -20.48 -2.66 15.34
C GLU A 151 -20.69 -4.08 14.82
N VAL A 152 -20.96 -5.01 15.74
CA VAL A 152 -21.28 -6.39 15.46
C VAL A 152 -22.77 -6.64 15.73
N LYS A 153 -23.36 -7.60 15.01
CA LYS A 153 -24.79 -7.98 15.14
C LYS A 153 -24.89 -9.38 15.71
N VAL A 154 -25.87 -9.61 16.59
CA VAL A 154 -26.21 -10.98 17.01
C VAL A 154 -26.89 -11.70 15.85
N VAL A 155 -26.32 -12.82 15.43
CA VAL A 155 -26.86 -13.67 14.35
C VAL A 155 -27.08 -15.05 14.93
N LYS A 156 -28.29 -15.60 14.64
CA LYS A 156 -28.66 -17.01 14.92
C LYS A 156 -28.97 -17.68 13.60
N GLU A 157 -28.15 -18.67 13.23
CA GLU A 157 -28.40 -19.42 12.00
C GLU A 157 -27.95 -20.88 12.12
N GLU A 158 -28.55 -21.73 11.28
CA GLU A 158 -28.02 -23.05 11.01
C GLU A 158 -26.74 -22.92 10.19
N SER A 159 -25.72 -23.63 10.58
CA SER A 159 -24.42 -23.57 9.89
C SER A 159 -23.70 -24.91 9.92
N TYR A 160 -22.81 -25.10 8.99
CA TYR A 160 -21.79 -26.14 9.05
C TYR A 160 -20.57 -25.61 9.81
N PHE A 161 -20.00 -26.44 10.68
CA PHE A 161 -18.83 -26.13 11.50
C PHE A 161 -17.67 -27.01 11.14
N PHE A 162 -16.50 -26.39 10.99
CA PHE A 162 -15.23 -27.10 10.83
C PHE A 162 -14.59 -27.29 12.20
N ASN A 163 -14.18 -28.52 12.52
CA ASN A 163 -13.55 -28.89 13.79
C ASN A 163 -12.08 -28.44 13.83
N MET A 164 -11.86 -27.16 14.13
CA MET A 164 -10.53 -26.57 14.22
C MET A 164 -9.68 -27.18 15.33
N LYS A 165 -10.35 -27.55 16.44
CA LYS A 165 -9.68 -28.10 17.64
C LYS A 165 -8.92 -29.38 17.35
N LYS A 166 -9.42 -30.22 16.43
CA LYS A 166 -8.77 -31.46 15.99
C LYS A 166 -7.33 -31.27 15.50
N TYR A 167 -7.01 -30.11 14.97
CA TYR A 167 -5.75 -29.79 14.33
C TYR A 167 -4.84 -28.86 15.14
N ALA A 168 -5.32 -28.35 16.29
CA ALA A 168 -4.62 -27.32 17.06
C ALA A 168 -3.19 -27.74 17.48
N ASP A 169 -3.04 -28.93 18.05
CA ASP A 169 -1.72 -29.42 18.50
C ASP A 169 -0.75 -29.62 17.33
N ARG A 170 -1.23 -30.20 16.22
CA ARG A 170 -0.44 -30.38 14.99
C ARG A 170 0.01 -29.05 14.40
N LEU A 171 -0.82 -28.00 14.48
CA LEU A 171 -0.47 -26.66 14.03
C LEU A 171 0.65 -26.05 14.89
N VAL A 172 0.56 -26.20 16.22
CA VAL A 172 1.59 -25.73 17.16
C VAL A 172 2.90 -26.46 16.94
N GLU A 173 2.88 -27.79 16.77
CA GLU A 173 4.05 -28.60 16.44
C GLU A 173 4.70 -28.10 15.14
N TYR A 174 3.90 -27.81 14.11
CA TYR A 174 4.40 -27.28 12.85
C TYR A 174 5.10 -25.93 13.02
N TYR A 175 4.50 -24.99 13.79
CA TYR A 175 5.12 -23.69 14.06
C TYR A 175 6.45 -23.80 14.80
N ASN A 176 6.55 -24.75 15.71
CA ASN A 176 7.80 -24.99 16.46
C ASN A 176 8.88 -25.61 15.59
N ALA A 177 8.50 -26.52 14.69
CA ALA A 177 9.42 -27.16 13.75
C ALA A 177 9.88 -26.24 12.61
N ASN A 178 9.07 -25.20 12.27
CA ASN A 178 9.30 -24.29 11.15
C ASN A 178 9.26 -22.82 11.62
N PRO A 179 10.33 -22.32 12.26
CA PRO A 179 10.33 -20.97 12.85
C PRO A 179 10.13 -19.86 11.84
N GLU A 180 10.49 -20.09 10.58
CA GLU A 180 10.34 -19.12 9.48
C GLU A 180 8.99 -19.20 8.74
N PHE A 181 8.09 -20.07 9.18
CA PHE A 181 6.79 -20.24 8.53
C PHE A 181 5.96 -18.94 8.54
N ILE A 182 6.01 -18.17 9.63
CA ILE A 182 5.29 -16.90 9.78
C ILE A 182 6.31 -15.77 9.98
N LEU A 183 6.35 -14.83 9.03
CA LEU A 183 7.22 -13.66 9.08
C LEU A 183 6.41 -12.36 8.93
N PRO A 184 6.83 -11.26 9.59
CA PRO A 184 7.88 -11.20 10.62
C PRO A 184 7.46 -11.93 11.91
N GLU A 185 8.42 -12.28 12.76
CA GLU A 185 8.20 -13.06 14.00
C GLU A 185 7.16 -12.43 14.94
N SER A 186 7.04 -11.11 14.93
CA SER A 186 6.01 -10.38 15.69
C SER A 186 4.60 -10.87 15.35
N ARG A 187 4.33 -11.23 14.09
CA ARG A 187 3.04 -11.76 13.65
C ARG A 187 2.80 -13.19 14.14
N LYS A 188 3.84 -14.02 14.14
CA LYS A 188 3.78 -15.35 14.79
C LYS A 188 3.39 -15.23 16.25
N ASN A 189 4.06 -14.35 16.99
CA ASN A 189 3.79 -14.14 18.41
C ASN A 189 2.37 -13.64 18.66
N GLU A 190 1.86 -12.73 17.81
CA GLU A 190 0.47 -12.25 17.85
C GLU A 190 -0.53 -13.40 17.66
N MET A 191 -0.35 -14.23 16.64
CA MET A 191 -1.23 -15.37 16.36
C MET A 191 -1.23 -16.41 17.49
N VAL A 192 -0.05 -16.75 18.01
CA VAL A 192 0.09 -17.70 19.10
C VAL A 192 -0.57 -17.18 20.38
N ASN A 193 -0.31 -15.94 20.75
CA ASN A 193 -0.82 -15.38 22.01
C ASN A 193 -2.33 -15.11 21.99
N ASN A 194 -2.86 -14.60 20.86
CA ASN A 194 -4.24 -14.14 20.79
C ASN A 194 -5.23 -15.22 20.37
N PHE A 195 -4.78 -16.25 19.62
CA PHE A 195 -5.68 -17.24 19.05
C PHE A 195 -5.34 -18.69 19.44
N ILE A 196 -4.06 -19.07 19.49
CA ILE A 196 -3.67 -20.45 19.77
C ILE A 196 -3.72 -20.75 21.27
N LYS A 197 -3.08 -19.93 22.10
CA LYS A 197 -3.03 -20.14 23.56
C LYS A 197 -4.39 -20.12 24.24
N PRO A 198 -5.35 -19.25 23.86
CA PRO A 198 -6.70 -19.30 24.41
C PRO A 198 -7.50 -20.56 24.02
N GLY A 199 -7.03 -21.28 23.01
CA GLY A 199 -7.71 -22.42 22.38
C GLY A 199 -8.47 -22.03 21.13
N LEU A 200 -8.40 -22.86 20.10
CA LEU A 200 -9.15 -22.65 18.88
C LEU A 200 -10.61 -23.05 19.10
N GLU A 201 -11.52 -22.23 18.57
CA GLU A 201 -12.93 -22.55 18.47
C GLU A 201 -13.28 -23.11 17.08
N ASP A 202 -14.31 -23.95 17.01
CA ASP A 202 -14.77 -24.51 15.75
C ASP A 202 -15.30 -23.39 14.84
N LEU A 203 -14.96 -23.45 13.57
CA LEU A 203 -15.23 -22.39 12.61
C LEU A 203 -16.54 -22.64 11.88
N SER A 204 -17.47 -21.68 11.92
CA SER A 204 -18.67 -21.70 11.10
C SER A 204 -18.30 -21.49 9.62
N VAL A 205 -18.50 -22.52 8.79
CA VAL A 205 -18.04 -22.58 7.39
C VAL A 205 -19.15 -22.57 6.35
N SER A 206 -20.37 -22.16 6.74
CA SER A 206 -21.44 -21.87 5.80
C SER A 206 -22.34 -20.72 6.26
N ARG A 207 -23.11 -20.18 5.33
CA ARG A 207 -24.08 -19.08 5.56
C ARG A 207 -25.40 -19.40 4.87
N THR A 208 -26.50 -18.88 5.44
CA THR A 208 -27.86 -18.99 4.86
C THR A 208 -28.51 -17.63 4.62
N THR A 209 -27.81 -16.54 4.93
CA THR A 209 -28.33 -15.17 4.90
C THR A 209 -28.20 -14.48 3.55
N PHE A 210 -27.44 -15.07 2.62
CA PHE A 210 -27.25 -14.58 1.26
C PHE A 210 -27.04 -15.76 0.29
N ASP A 211 -27.12 -15.49 -1.02
CA ASP A 211 -27.09 -16.52 -2.07
C ASP A 211 -25.85 -16.47 -2.97
N TRP A 212 -25.09 -15.38 -2.95
CA TRP A 212 -23.94 -15.15 -3.80
C TRP A 212 -22.67 -15.85 -3.27
N GLY A 213 -22.34 -16.99 -3.87
CA GLY A 213 -21.19 -17.83 -3.51
C GLY A 213 -21.39 -19.29 -3.86
N VAL A 214 -20.37 -20.13 -3.63
CA VAL A 214 -20.37 -21.56 -3.90
C VAL A 214 -21.36 -22.27 -2.96
N LYS A 215 -22.22 -23.12 -3.51
CA LYS A 215 -23.22 -23.82 -2.73
C LYS A 215 -22.64 -25.05 -2.04
N VAL A 216 -23.15 -25.36 -0.83
CA VAL A 216 -22.77 -26.60 -0.15
C VAL A 216 -23.31 -27.82 -0.91
N PRO A 217 -22.46 -28.80 -1.24
CA PRO A 217 -22.89 -30.02 -1.95
C PRO A 217 -24.00 -30.75 -1.20
N GLY A 218 -25.15 -30.97 -1.88
CA GLY A 218 -26.31 -31.62 -1.31
C GLY A 218 -27.20 -30.77 -0.39
N ASP A 219 -26.80 -29.52 -0.10
CA ASP A 219 -27.59 -28.58 0.71
C ASP A 219 -27.51 -27.14 0.17
N PRO A 220 -28.14 -26.84 -0.99
CA PRO A 220 -28.01 -25.58 -1.70
C PRO A 220 -28.59 -24.37 -0.96
N LYS A 221 -29.26 -24.58 0.19
CA LYS A 221 -29.67 -23.54 1.11
C LYS A 221 -28.48 -22.82 1.73
N HIS A 222 -27.34 -23.51 1.85
CA HIS A 222 -26.12 -22.99 2.42
C HIS A 222 -25.13 -22.56 1.33
N VAL A 223 -24.51 -21.41 1.54
CA VAL A 223 -23.35 -20.91 0.79
C VAL A 223 -22.10 -21.25 1.59
N ILE A 224 -21.07 -21.76 0.95
CA ILE A 224 -19.76 -22.02 1.56
C ILE A 224 -19.17 -20.70 2.06
N TYR A 225 -18.57 -20.73 3.25
CA TYR A 225 -17.95 -19.58 3.88
C TYR A 225 -16.79 -19.03 3.05
N VAL A 226 -16.79 -17.71 2.88
CA VAL A 226 -15.86 -16.99 2.01
C VAL A 226 -14.39 -17.37 2.22
N TRP A 227 -13.95 -17.66 3.45
CA TRP A 227 -12.56 -18.04 3.69
C TRP A 227 -12.20 -19.48 3.31
N VAL A 228 -13.16 -20.42 3.29
CA VAL A 228 -12.95 -21.76 2.69
C VAL A 228 -12.81 -21.62 1.17
N ASP A 229 -13.66 -20.81 0.58
CA ASP A 229 -13.67 -20.46 -0.84
C ASP A 229 -12.36 -19.73 -1.20
N ALA A 230 -12.12 -18.55 -0.62
CA ALA A 230 -10.99 -17.71 -0.94
C ALA A 230 -9.63 -18.39 -0.74
N LEU A 231 -9.39 -19.08 0.40
CA LEU A 231 -8.10 -19.73 0.67
C LEU A 231 -7.79 -20.89 -0.28
N SER A 232 -8.83 -21.57 -0.79
CA SER A 232 -8.67 -22.67 -1.74
C SER A 232 -8.07 -22.22 -3.08
N ASN A 233 -8.11 -20.92 -3.42
CA ASN A 233 -7.58 -20.39 -4.67
C ASN A 233 -6.13 -20.81 -4.94
N TYR A 234 -5.30 -20.89 -3.90
CA TYR A 234 -3.87 -21.19 -4.01
C TYR A 234 -3.56 -22.56 -4.59
N ILE A 235 -4.48 -23.52 -4.44
CA ILE A 235 -4.35 -24.86 -4.99
C ILE A 235 -5.26 -25.07 -6.21
N THR A 236 -6.44 -24.47 -6.24
CA THR A 236 -7.35 -24.59 -7.39
C THR A 236 -6.79 -23.94 -8.66
N ALA A 237 -6.08 -22.82 -8.53
CA ALA A 237 -5.36 -22.18 -9.64
C ALA A 237 -4.27 -23.08 -10.25
N LEU A 238 -3.75 -24.04 -9.48
CA LEU A 238 -2.80 -25.05 -9.95
C LEU A 238 -3.47 -26.33 -10.47
N GLY A 239 -4.80 -26.40 -10.42
CA GLY A 239 -5.56 -27.56 -10.91
C GLY A 239 -5.69 -28.70 -9.88
N TYR A 240 -5.50 -28.45 -8.60
CA TYR A 240 -5.70 -29.46 -7.55
C TYR A 240 -7.08 -30.14 -7.67
N GLY A 241 -7.10 -31.47 -7.67
CA GLY A 241 -8.33 -32.26 -7.74
C GLY A 241 -9.04 -32.28 -9.08
N SER A 242 -8.47 -31.67 -10.13
CA SER A 242 -8.93 -31.75 -11.52
C SER A 242 -8.18 -32.84 -12.31
N ASP A 243 -8.63 -33.10 -13.54
CA ASP A 243 -7.94 -34.00 -14.48
C ASP A 243 -6.60 -33.42 -15.01
N ASN A 244 -6.34 -32.13 -14.73
CA ASN A 244 -5.11 -31.42 -15.13
C ASN A 244 -4.44 -30.81 -13.89
N ASP A 245 -3.74 -31.64 -13.12
CA ASP A 245 -3.04 -31.27 -11.89
C ASP A 245 -1.52 -31.13 -12.06
N GLU A 246 -1.02 -31.04 -13.29
CA GLU A 246 0.41 -30.96 -13.59
C GLU A 246 1.08 -29.76 -12.88
N LEU A 247 0.39 -28.60 -12.88
CA LEU A 247 0.90 -27.40 -12.21
C LEU A 247 0.92 -27.59 -10.68
N PHE A 248 -0.09 -28.24 -10.12
CA PHE A 248 -0.13 -28.55 -8.70
C PHE A 248 1.06 -29.45 -8.31
N ASN A 249 1.26 -30.54 -9.02
CA ASN A 249 2.36 -31.45 -8.77
C ASN A 249 3.75 -30.81 -8.96
N LYS A 250 3.85 -29.79 -9.82
CA LYS A 250 5.10 -29.09 -10.10
C LYS A 250 5.41 -27.98 -9.08
N TYR A 251 4.43 -27.19 -8.66
CA TYR A 251 4.66 -25.97 -7.90
C TYR A 251 4.23 -26.02 -6.43
N TRP A 252 3.27 -26.90 -6.08
CA TRP A 252 2.87 -27.01 -4.67
C TRP A 252 3.91 -27.84 -3.86
N PRO A 253 4.26 -27.45 -2.62
CA PRO A 253 3.72 -26.33 -1.83
C PRO A 253 4.30 -24.98 -2.23
N ALA A 254 3.51 -23.90 -2.01
CA ALA A 254 3.95 -22.54 -2.26
C ALA A 254 5.21 -22.20 -1.44
N ASP A 255 6.15 -21.48 -2.07
CA ASP A 255 7.34 -20.96 -1.41
C ASP A 255 6.99 -19.79 -0.48
N VAL A 256 6.09 -18.90 -0.92
CA VAL A 256 5.62 -17.81 -0.08
C VAL A 256 4.22 -17.33 -0.48
N HIS A 257 3.36 -17.17 0.53
CA HIS A 257 2.15 -16.35 0.45
C HIS A 257 2.45 -14.98 1.05
N VAL A 258 2.35 -13.93 0.26
CA VAL A 258 2.50 -12.54 0.70
C VAL A 258 1.13 -11.99 1.03
N VAL A 259 0.91 -11.53 2.26
CA VAL A 259 -0.41 -11.11 2.74
C VAL A 259 -0.35 -9.82 3.55
N GLY A 260 -1.44 -9.06 3.59
CA GLY A 260 -1.59 -7.96 4.53
C GLY A 260 -1.73 -8.46 5.97
N LYS A 261 -1.29 -7.68 6.92
CA LYS A 261 -1.35 -8.04 8.35
C LYS A 261 -2.77 -8.29 8.88
N ASP A 262 -3.78 -7.74 8.21
CA ASP A 262 -5.20 -7.87 8.55
C ASP A 262 -5.78 -9.28 8.27
N ILE A 263 -5.15 -10.03 7.38
CA ILE A 263 -5.60 -11.38 6.99
C ILE A 263 -4.62 -12.49 7.42
N VAL A 264 -3.65 -12.16 8.27
CA VAL A 264 -2.65 -13.13 8.77
C VAL A 264 -3.31 -14.32 9.47
N ARG A 265 -4.33 -14.09 10.29
CA ARG A 265 -5.04 -15.15 11.01
C ARG A 265 -5.58 -16.23 10.07
N PHE A 266 -6.18 -15.82 8.97
CA PHE A 266 -6.76 -16.75 7.99
C PHE A 266 -5.70 -17.58 7.28
N HIS A 267 -4.54 -16.99 6.95
CA HIS A 267 -3.46 -17.65 6.25
C HIS A 267 -2.54 -18.49 7.15
N THR A 268 -2.48 -18.18 8.43
CA THR A 268 -1.58 -18.90 9.36
C THR A 268 -2.31 -19.91 10.23
N ILE A 269 -3.62 -19.76 10.45
CA ILE A 269 -4.42 -20.69 11.25
C ILE A 269 -5.38 -21.48 10.37
N TYR A 270 -6.29 -20.83 9.64
CA TYR A 270 -7.34 -21.52 8.87
C TYR A 270 -6.75 -22.30 7.70
N TRP A 271 -5.95 -21.65 6.87
CA TRP A 271 -5.36 -22.28 5.70
C TRP A 271 -4.50 -23.50 6.01
N PRO A 272 -3.55 -23.46 6.94
CA PRO A 272 -2.81 -24.65 7.35
C PRO A 272 -3.70 -25.78 7.86
N ILE A 273 -4.74 -25.48 8.62
CA ILE A 273 -5.67 -26.48 9.14
C ILE A 273 -6.47 -27.13 8.00
N PHE A 274 -6.95 -26.35 7.03
CA PHE A 274 -7.64 -26.89 5.84
C PHE A 274 -6.71 -27.79 5.03
N LEU A 275 -5.46 -27.41 4.84
CA LEU A 275 -4.47 -28.23 4.16
C LEU A 275 -4.15 -29.52 4.93
N MET A 276 -4.06 -29.45 6.26
CA MET A 276 -3.89 -30.64 7.11
C MET A 276 -5.08 -31.60 6.99
N ALA A 277 -6.29 -31.08 6.87
CA ALA A 277 -7.50 -31.88 6.68
C ALA A 277 -7.59 -32.53 5.29
N LEU A 278 -6.95 -31.92 4.30
CA LEU A 278 -6.79 -32.46 2.95
C LEU A 278 -5.56 -33.41 2.81
N ASP A 279 -4.80 -33.56 3.87
CA ASP A 279 -3.51 -34.28 3.89
C ASP A 279 -2.50 -33.74 2.88
N LEU A 280 -2.47 -32.41 2.74
CA LEU A 280 -1.57 -31.70 1.85
C LEU A 280 -0.41 -31.05 2.60
N PRO A 281 0.78 -30.92 1.96
CA PRO A 281 1.89 -30.16 2.54
C PRO A 281 1.51 -28.68 2.67
N LEU A 282 2.04 -28.04 3.73
CA LEU A 282 1.80 -26.63 3.99
C LEU A 282 2.73 -25.73 3.15
N PRO A 283 2.36 -24.48 2.87
CA PRO A 283 3.28 -23.51 2.26
C PRO A 283 4.51 -23.32 3.14
N LYS A 284 5.64 -23.00 2.52
CA LYS A 284 6.92 -22.88 3.24
C LYS A 284 6.96 -21.60 4.09
N LYS A 285 6.33 -20.52 3.62
CA LYS A 285 6.38 -19.20 4.27
C LYS A 285 5.08 -18.41 4.07
N ILE A 286 4.61 -17.75 5.13
CA ILE A 286 3.59 -16.71 5.08
C ILE A 286 4.28 -15.41 5.50
N PHE A 287 4.38 -14.45 4.58
CA PHE A 287 4.95 -13.14 4.87
C PHE A 287 3.87 -12.07 5.01
N ALA A 288 3.74 -11.50 6.20
CA ALA A 288 2.76 -10.48 6.51
C ALA A 288 3.37 -9.08 6.45
N HIS A 289 2.94 -8.28 5.47
CA HIS A 289 3.37 -6.88 5.39
C HIS A 289 2.43 -5.94 6.16
N GLY A 290 2.93 -4.75 6.50
CA GLY A 290 2.17 -3.69 7.16
C GLY A 290 1.31 -2.88 6.20
N PHE A 291 0.59 -1.89 6.74
CA PHE A 291 -0.23 -0.98 5.94
C PHE A 291 0.56 0.24 5.46
N ILE A 292 0.14 0.80 4.33
CA ILE A 292 0.49 2.16 3.96
C ILE A 292 -0.50 3.10 4.63
N MET A 293 0.01 3.90 5.54
CA MET A 293 -0.74 4.88 6.30
C MET A 293 -0.56 6.27 5.68
N MET A 294 -1.49 7.16 5.97
CA MET A 294 -1.33 8.59 5.77
C MET A 294 -0.95 9.24 7.10
N LYS A 295 -0.47 10.49 7.12
CA LYS A 295 -0.14 11.21 8.36
C LYS A 295 -1.32 11.30 9.34
N ASP A 296 -2.55 11.33 8.81
CA ASP A 296 -3.82 11.39 9.55
C ASP A 296 -4.47 10.01 9.80
N GLY A 297 -3.76 8.91 9.55
CA GLY A 297 -4.20 7.54 9.80
C GLY A 297 -4.36 6.71 8.54
N LYS A 298 -5.31 5.77 8.52
CA LYS A 298 -5.57 4.91 7.35
C LYS A 298 -6.14 5.72 6.18
N MET A 299 -5.79 5.30 4.95
CA MET A 299 -6.45 5.79 3.74
C MET A 299 -7.95 5.51 3.78
N SER A 300 -8.75 6.53 3.48
CA SER A 300 -10.21 6.41 3.47
C SER A 300 -10.79 7.38 2.43
N LYS A 301 -11.73 6.89 1.60
CA LYS A 301 -12.45 7.73 0.64
C LYS A 301 -13.16 8.89 1.32
N SER A 302 -13.77 8.65 2.49
CA SER A 302 -14.47 9.70 3.25
C SER A 302 -13.57 10.81 3.81
N LYS A 303 -12.25 10.58 3.83
CA LYS A 303 -11.26 11.58 4.27
C LYS A 303 -10.57 12.31 3.11
N GLY A 304 -10.84 11.93 1.85
CA GLY A 304 -10.15 12.51 0.69
C GLY A 304 -8.63 12.32 0.70
N ASN A 305 -8.14 11.23 1.29
CA ASN A 305 -6.71 10.96 1.45
C ASN A 305 -6.25 9.67 0.75
N VAL A 306 -7.02 9.19 -0.24
CA VAL A 306 -6.67 7.99 -1.00
C VAL A 306 -5.71 8.33 -2.13
N VAL A 307 -4.65 7.56 -2.26
CA VAL A 307 -3.68 7.68 -3.34
C VAL A 307 -3.86 6.52 -4.32
N TYR A 308 -4.15 6.83 -5.56
CA TYR A 308 -4.29 5.85 -6.63
C TYR A 308 -2.99 5.73 -7.43
N PRO A 309 -2.53 4.51 -7.74
CA PRO A 309 -1.27 4.32 -8.48
C PRO A 309 -1.26 5.03 -9.83
N GLU A 310 -2.37 5.04 -10.56
CA GLU A 310 -2.48 5.57 -11.91
C GLU A 310 -2.03 7.03 -11.97
N MET A 311 -2.48 7.88 -11.04
CA MET A 311 -2.13 9.30 -11.02
C MET A 311 -0.63 9.53 -10.83
N LEU A 312 0.03 8.68 -10.05
CA LEU A 312 1.47 8.75 -9.84
C LEU A 312 2.24 8.22 -11.06
N ILE A 313 1.77 7.11 -11.65
CA ILE A 313 2.40 6.48 -12.82
C ILE A 313 2.34 7.41 -14.04
N GLU A 314 1.17 8.01 -14.30
CA GLU A 314 0.97 8.92 -15.44
C GLU A 314 1.87 10.16 -15.35
N ARG A 315 2.12 10.66 -14.15
CA ARG A 315 2.90 11.90 -13.94
C ARG A 315 4.39 11.64 -13.79
N TYR A 316 4.80 10.60 -13.07
CA TYR A 316 6.17 10.37 -12.64
C TYR A 316 6.82 9.14 -13.26
N GLY A 317 6.05 8.33 -13.97
CA GLY A 317 6.48 7.05 -14.51
C GLY A 317 6.38 5.89 -13.52
N LEU A 318 6.27 4.68 -14.08
CA LEU A 318 6.07 3.45 -13.30
C LEU A 318 7.19 3.19 -12.29
N ASP A 319 8.43 3.29 -12.74
CA ASP A 319 9.59 2.90 -11.93
C ASP A 319 9.80 3.81 -10.71
N ALA A 320 9.43 5.10 -10.81
CA ALA A 320 9.46 6.00 -9.66
C ALA A 320 8.46 5.55 -8.58
N VAL A 321 7.28 5.09 -8.99
CA VAL A 321 6.24 4.58 -8.06
C VAL A 321 6.68 3.25 -7.44
N ARG A 322 7.16 2.29 -8.24
CA ARG A 322 7.64 0.99 -7.75
C ARG A 322 8.83 1.17 -6.78
N TYR A 323 9.78 2.03 -7.15
CA TYR A 323 10.91 2.38 -6.30
C TYR A 323 10.46 2.94 -4.96
N PHE A 324 9.60 3.96 -4.97
CA PHE A 324 9.11 4.59 -3.75
C PHE A 324 8.43 3.58 -2.81
N LEU A 325 7.50 2.79 -3.34
CA LEU A 325 6.76 1.81 -2.55
C LEU A 325 7.69 0.82 -1.84
N LEU A 326 8.73 0.35 -2.52
CA LEU A 326 9.62 -0.68 -1.98
C LEU A 326 10.84 -0.13 -1.25
N ARG A 327 11.18 1.16 -1.43
CA ARG A 327 12.31 1.84 -0.78
C ARG A 327 11.92 2.55 0.51
N GLU A 328 10.83 3.33 0.48
CA GLU A 328 10.42 4.18 1.60
C GLU A 328 9.74 3.38 2.71
N LEU A 329 8.99 2.35 2.33
CA LEU A 329 8.15 1.60 3.25
C LEU A 329 8.85 0.31 3.68
N PRO A 330 9.17 0.13 4.99
CA PRO A 330 9.76 -1.11 5.49
C PRO A 330 8.79 -2.28 5.30
N PHE A 331 9.15 -3.27 4.46
CA PHE A 331 8.30 -4.42 4.22
C PHE A 331 8.19 -5.29 5.49
N GLY A 332 6.97 -5.49 5.98
CA GLY A 332 6.70 -6.16 7.27
C GLY A 332 6.26 -5.21 8.40
N GLN A 333 6.38 -3.90 8.21
CA GLN A 333 5.92 -2.87 9.15
C GLN A 333 5.01 -1.87 8.47
N ASP A 334 4.25 -1.10 9.27
CA ASP A 334 3.46 0.01 8.72
C ASP A 334 4.41 1.13 8.27
N GLY A 335 4.11 1.72 7.12
CA GLY A 335 4.82 2.88 6.59
C GLY A 335 3.88 4.04 6.32
N VAL A 336 4.41 5.24 6.23
CA VAL A 336 3.62 6.46 5.98
C VAL A 336 3.93 7.00 4.60
N PHE A 337 2.90 7.15 3.77
CA PHE A 337 3.00 7.90 2.52
C PHE A 337 2.86 9.40 2.79
N SER A 338 3.70 10.20 2.17
CA SER A 338 3.48 11.65 2.03
C SER A 338 3.92 12.12 0.65
N PRO A 339 3.21 13.10 0.05
CA PRO A 339 3.62 13.70 -1.21
C PRO A 339 5.05 14.23 -1.17
N GLU A 340 5.43 14.83 -0.06
CA GLU A 340 6.78 15.37 0.17
C GLU A 340 7.84 14.28 0.07
N SER A 341 7.67 13.15 0.80
CA SER A 341 8.65 12.05 0.77
C SER A 341 8.74 11.39 -0.62
N PHE A 342 7.63 11.33 -1.35
CA PHE A 342 7.62 10.81 -2.72
C PHE A 342 8.48 11.70 -3.66
N VAL A 343 8.23 13.00 -3.68
CA VAL A 343 8.95 13.94 -4.54
C VAL A 343 10.43 14.02 -4.17
N GLU A 344 10.74 14.01 -2.88
CA GLU A 344 12.12 14.00 -2.39
C GLU A 344 12.88 12.75 -2.83
N ARG A 345 12.27 11.55 -2.74
CA ARG A 345 12.90 10.30 -3.22
C ARG A 345 13.19 10.34 -4.71
N VAL A 346 12.26 10.83 -5.52
CA VAL A 346 12.48 10.98 -6.96
C VAL A 346 13.66 11.93 -7.23
N ASN A 347 13.72 13.05 -6.54
CA ASN A 347 14.77 14.04 -6.73
C ASN A 347 16.16 13.57 -6.26
N PHE A 348 16.24 13.05 -5.02
CA PHE A 348 17.53 12.72 -4.41
C PHE A 348 18.04 11.38 -4.95
N ASP A 349 17.27 10.33 -4.81
CA ASP A 349 17.74 8.98 -5.11
C ASP A 349 17.78 8.76 -6.64
N LEU A 350 16.71 9.09 -7.37
CA LEU A 350 16.58 8.74 -8.77
C LEU A 350 17.24 9.76 -9.70
N ALA A 351 16.93 11.05 -9.58
CA ALA A 351 17.45 12.07 -10.47
C ALA A 351 18.89 12.46 -10.12
N ASN A 352 19.18 12.78 -8.84
CA ASN A 352 20.51 13.26 -8.46
C ASN A 352 21.52 12.13 -8.32
N ASP A 353 21.19 11.03 -7.64
CA ASP A 353 22.19 9.98 -7.41
C ASP A 353 22.39 9.11 -8.65
N LEU A 354 21.35 8.34 -9.05
CA LEU A 354 21.46 7.40 -10.17
C LEU A 354 21.51 8.11 -11.52
N GLY A 355 20.62 9.06 -11.78
CA GLY A 355 20.52 9.77 -13.06
C GLY A 355 21.76 10.60 -13.33
N ASN A 356 22.30 11.29 -12.34
CA ASN A 356 23.54 12.06 -12.48
C ASN A 356 24.76 11.15 -12.67
N LEU A 357 24.84 10.01 -11.97
CA LEU A 357 25.92 9.04 -12.15
C LEU A 357 26.00 8.56 -13.61
N LEU A 358 24.85 8.14 -14.18
CA LEU A 358 24.77 7.71 -15.57
C LEU A 358 25.18 8.83 -16.55
N ASN A 359 24.61 10.03 -16.38
CA ASN A 359 24.90 11.16 -17.28
C ASN A 359 26.35 11.60 -17.22
N ARG A 360 26.95 11.67 -16.02
CA ARG A 360 28.40 11.99 -15.84
C ARG A 360 29.27 10.94 -16.52
N THR A 361 29.00 9.66 -16.33
CA THR A 361 29.75 8.55 -16.91
C THR A 361 29.72 8.58 -18.44
N VAL A 362 28.51 8.67 -19.04
CA VAL A 362 28.35 8.78 -20.51
C VAL A 362 29.09 10.00 -21.05
N SER A 363 28.97 11.15 -20.40
CA SER A 363 29.64 12.39 -20.83
C SER A 363 31.15 12.28 -20.75
N MET A 364 31.73 11.66 -19.72
CA MET A 364 33.16 11.49 -19.56
C MET A 364 33.74 10.50 -20.58
N ILE A 365 33.04 9.37 -20.83
CA ILE A 365 33.47 8.40 -21.85
C ILE A 365 33.48 9.05 -23.23
N ASN A 366 32.45 9.81 -23.59
CA ASN A 366 32.43 10.57 -24.85
C ASN A 366 33.61 11.56 -24.94
N LYS A 367 33.81 12.32 -23.88
CA LYS A 367 34.83 13.37 -23.85
C LYS A 367 36.26 12.84 -23.94
N TYR A 368 36.56 11.73 -23.26
CA TYR A 368 37.94 11.26 -23.11
C TYR A 368 38.29 10.10 -24.05
N PHE A 369 37.28 9.30 -24.47
CA PHE A 369 37.49 8.11 -25.30
C PHE A 369 36.60 8.07 -26.55
N GLY A 370 36.03 9.19 -26.98
CA GLY A 370 35.25 9.28 -28.21
C GLY A 370 33.99 8.36 -28.18
N GLY A 371 33.45 8.11 -27.01
CA GLY A 371 32.29 7.27 -26.80
C GLY A 371 32.60 5.79 -26.60
N GLU A 372 33.80 5.31 -26.83
CA GLU A 372 34.15 3.89 -26.65
C GLU A 372 34.52 3.61 -25.19
N ILE A 373 33.91 2.60 -24.60
CA ILE A 373 34.22 2.13 -23.24
C ILE A 373 35.59 1.41 -23.29
N PRO A 374 36.59 1.86 -22.52
CA PRO A 374 37.87 1.16 -22.48
C PRO A 374 37.75 -0.27 -21.96
N ALA A 375 38.61 -1.17 -22.45
CA ALA A 375 38.67 -2.53 -21.97
C ALA A 375 39.12 -2.59 -20.49
N TYR A 376 38.64 -3.60 -19.78
CA TYR A 376 39.10 -3.87 -18.42
C TYR A 376 40.57 -4.27 -18.41
N ALA A 377 41.36 -3.59 -17.60
CA ALA A 377 42.82 -3.80 -17.49
C ALA A 377 43.26 -4.27 -16.09
N GLY A 378 42.32 -4.72 -15.27
CA GLY A 378 42.53 -5.02 -13.85
C GLY A 378 42.49 -3.75 -13.00
N GLN A 379 43.04 -3.85 -11.80
CA GLN A 379 43.11 -2.74 -10.84
C GLN A 379 44.31 -1.87 -11.09
N VAL A 380 44.11 -0.74 -11.73
CA VAL A 380 45.17 0.20 -12.17
C VAL A 380 45.31 1.40 -11.23
N THR A 381 44.19 1.84 -10.65
CA THR A 381 44.20 2.90 -9.63
C THR A 381 44.12 2.29 -8.22
N GLU A 382 44.58 3.05 -7.22
CA GLU A 382 44.50 2.65 -5.81
C GLU A 382 43.04 2.48 -5.26
N PHE A 383 42.03 2.99 -6.00
CA PHE A 383 40.63 2.95 -5.62
C PHE A 383 39.85 1.80 -6.28
N ASP A 384 40.38 1.16 -7.32
CA ASP A 384 39.70 0.16 -8.14
C ASP A 384 39.31 -1.06 -7.30
N GLN A 385 40.27 -1.63 -6.56
CA GLN A 385 40.02 -2.79 -5.68
C GLN A 385 38.93 -2.52 -4.64
N THR A 386 38.94 -1.31 -4.06
CA THR A 386 37.94 -0.94 -3.04
C THR A 386 36.53 -0.89 -3.65
N LEU A 387 36.38 -0.43 -4.89
CA LEU A 387 35.09 -0.39 -5.58
C LEU A 387 34.63 -1.79 -5.96
N GLU A 388 35.50 -2.64 -6.49
CA GLU A 388 35.20 -4.03 -6.83
C GLU A 388 34.78 -4.85 -5.61
N ASP A 389 35.46 -4.71 -4.47
CA ASP A 389 35.14 -5.38 -3.22
C ASP A 389 33.79 -4.88 -2.65
N PHE A 390 33.51 -3.58 -2.82
CA PHE A 390 32.22 -3.01 -2.41
C PHE A 390 31.07 -3.58 -3.24
N ILE A 391 31.25 -3.71 -4.55
CA ILE A 391 30.25 -4.32 -5.45
C ILE A 391 29.98 -5.76 -5.04
N LYS A 392 31.05 -6.55 -4.84
CA LYS A 392 30.92 -7.94 -4.42
C LYS A 392 30.12 -8.08 -3.12
N THR A 393 30.50 -7.29 -2.12
CA THR A 393 29.78 -7.27 -0.83
C THR A 393 28.32 -6.81 -0.99
N THR A 394 28.05 -5.86 -1.89
CA THR A 394 26.69 -5.40 -2.17
C THR A 394 25.85 -6.52 -2.78
N VAL A 395 26.38 -7.26 -3.76
CA VAL A 395 25.68 -8.40 -4.38
C VAL A 395 25.31 -9.45 -3.32
N GLU A 396 26.25 -9.82 -2.45
CA GLU A 396 26.02 -10.79 -1.36
C GLU A 396 24.89 -10.32 -0.41
N LYS A 397 24.87 -9.03 -0.05
CA LYS A 397 23.82 -8.44 0.80
C LYS A 397 22.48 -8.38 0.09
N VAL A 398 22.47 -7.98 -1.17
CA VAL A 398 21.24 -7.91 -2.00
C VAL A 398 20.62 -9.28 -2.11
N GLU A 399 21.38 -10.33 -2.43
CA GLU A 399 20.87 -11.70 -2.51
C GLU A 399 20.28 -12.17 -1.18
N LYS A 400 20.99 -11.97 -0.08
CA LYS A 400 20.51 -12.33 1.25
C LYS A 400 19.22 -11.59 1.61
N ASN A 401 19.20 -10.27 1.43
CA ASN A 401 18.05 -9.44 1.82
C ASN A 401 16.81 -9.67 0.92
N PHE A 402 17.00 -10.12 -0.34
CA PHE A 402 15.89 -10.62 -1.16
C PHE A 402 15.27 -11.89 -0.58
N GLU A 403 16.10 -12.88 -0.18
CA GLU A 403 15.59 -14.12 0.44
C GLU A 403 14.82 -13.83 1.74
N ASP A 404 15.24 -12.81 2.47
CA ASP A 404 14.57 -12.32 3.68
C ASP A 404 13.38 -11.38 3.40
N MET A 405 13.08 -11.08 2.13
CA MET A 405 12.03 -10.15 1.68
C MET A 405 12.19 -8.72 2.25
N GLN A 406 13.41 -8.28 2.48
CA GLN A 406 13.75 -6.95 3.03
C GLN A 406 14.00 -5.94 1.90
N PHE A 407 13.00 -5.68 1.06
CA PHE A 407 13.14 -4.89 -0.17
C PHE A 407 13.71 -3.48 0.05
N SER A 408 13.29 -2.79 1.11
CA SER A 408 13.82 -1.45 1.42
C SER A 408 15.30 -1.47 1.77
N ILE A 409 15.78 -2.57 2.38
CA ILE A 409 17.20 -2.78 2.70
C ILE A 409 17.96 -3.15 1.41
N VAL A 410 17.39 -4.01 0.55
CA VAL A 410 17.97 -4.32 -0.77
C VAL A 410 18.23 -3.02 -1.54
N LEU A 411 17.22 -2.16 -1.65
CA LEU A 411 17.37 -0.88 -2.34
C LEU A 411 18.36 0.07 -1.63
N ALA A 412 18.41 0.06 -0.29
CA ALA A 412 19.41 0.83 0.45
C ALA A 412 20.84 0.37 0.17
N ASP A 413 21.09 -0.95 0.10
CA ASP A 413 22.39 -1.52 -0.23
C ASP A 413 22.81 -1.15 -1.67
N ILE A 414 21.88 -1.20 -2.63
CA ILE A 414 22.15 -0.80 -4.03
C ILE A 414 22.45 0.72 -4.08
N TRP A 415 21.69 1.58 -3.36
CA TRP A 415 21.96 3.01 -3.34
C TRP A 415 23.24 3.37 -2.61
N ALA A 416 23.68 2.57 -1.63
CA ALA A 416 25.03 2.69 -1.07
C ALA A 416 26.12 2.44 -2.12
N LEU A 417 25.88 1.50 -3.06
CA LEU A 417 26.79 1.30 -4.20
C LEU A 417 26.74 2.47 -5.18
N VAL A 418 25.55 3.02 -5.48
CA VAL A 418 25.44 4.24 -6.32
C VAL A 418 26.24 5.39 -5.70
N ALA A 419 26.09 5.62 -4.40
CA ALA A 419 26.83 6.64 -3.66
C ALA A 419 28.35 6.35 -3.67
N ARG A 420 28.76 5.09 -3.48
CA ARG A 420 30.18 4.68 -3.54
C ARG A 420 30.78 4.92 -4.93
N THR A 421 30.02 4.65 -5.99
CA THR A 421 30.45 4.86 -7.38
C THR A 421 30.55 6.37 -7.69
N ASN A 422 29.62 7.19 -7.21
CA ASN A 422 29.77 8.66 -7.32
C ASN A 422 31.02 9.15 -6.59
N LYS A 423 31.28 8.65 -5.36
CA LYS A 423 32.48 8.98 -4.60
C LYS A 423 33.78 8.55 -5.33
N TYR A 424 33.77 7.42 -6.02
CA TYR A 424 34.92 6.95 -6.83
C TYR A 424 35.27 7.92 -7.94
N ILE A 425 34.28 8.61 -8.57
CA ILE A 425 34.55 9.69 -9.53
C ILE A 425 35.34 10.83 -8.86
N ASP A 426 34.97 11.21 -7.66
CA ASP A 426 35.60 12.34 -6.97
C ASP A 426 37.00 11.97 -6.44
N GLU A 427 37.21 10.74 -5.96
CA GLU A 427 38.49 10.21 -5.50
C GLU A 427 39.51 10.08 -6.67
N THR A 428 39.06 9.55 -7.80
CA THR A 428 39.93 9.35 -8.98
C THR A 428 40.15 10.62 -9.81
N ALA A 429 39.29 11.62 -9.64
CA ALA A 429 39.33 12.90 -10.32
C ALA A 429 39.67 12.80 -11.83
N PRO A 430 38.83 12.15 -12.67
CA PRO A 430 39.13 11.89 -14.09
C PRO A 430 39.53 13.12 -14.89
N TRP A 431 38.98 14.29 -14.52
CA TRP A 431 39.35 15.59 -15.14
C TRP A 431 40.77 16.04 -14.84
N VAL A 432 41.40 15.49 -13.79
CA VAL A 432 42.82 15.71 -13.49
C VAL A 432 43.67 14.71 -14.26
N LEU A 433 43.29 13.41 -14.25
CA LEU A 433 44.00 12.37 -15.02
C LEU A 433 44.04 12.69 -16.51
N ALA A 434 43.01 13.27 -17.08
CA ALA A 434 42.90 13.61 -18.47
C ALA A 434 43.86 14.75 -18.94
N LYS A 435 44.54 15.43 -18.02
CA LYS A 435 45.49 16.53 -18.37
C LYS A 435 46.88 16.02 -18.77
N ASP A 436 47.20 14.77 -18.43
CA ASP A 436 48.54 14.19 -18.69
C ASP A 436 48.37 12.82 -19.38
N GLU A 437 48.94 12.67 -20.57
CA GLU A 437 48.89 11.44 -21.36
C GLU A 437 49.49 10.23 -20.60
N ALA A 438 50.42 10.47 -19.66
CA ALA A 438 50.99 9.43 -18.80
C ALA A 438 49.92 8.76 -17.88
N ASN A 439 48.77 9.41 -17.63
CA ASN A 439 47.69 8.89 -16.85
C ASN A 439 46.58 8.23 -17.68
N LYS A 440 46.77 8.05 -18.98
CA LYS A 440 45.73 7.53 -19.90
C LYS A 440 45.23 6.13 -19.50
N GLU A 441 46.13 5.26 -19.05
CA GLU A 441 45.77 3.91 -18.57
C GLU A 441 44.89 3.98 -17.29
N LYS A 442 45.25 4.86 -16.35
CA LYS A 442 44.43 5.07 -15.15
C LYS A 442 43.06 5.64 -15.52
N LEU A 443 43.00 6.61 -16.43
CA LEU A 443 41.75 7.19 -16.91
C LEU A 443 40.86 6.14 -17.60
N ALA A 444 41.47 5.25 -18.40
CA ALA A 444 40.79 4.15 -19.06
C ALA A 444 40.19 3.17 -18.02
N SER A 445 40.96 2.79 -17.00
CA SER A 445 40.46 1.96 -15.89
C SER A 445 39.27 2.60 -15.19
N VAL A 446 39.34 3.90 -14.87
CA VAL A 446 38.24 4.62 -14.23
C VAL A 446 36.97 4.58 -15.08
N MET A 447 37.07 4.81 -16.39
CA MET A 447 35.89 4.78 -17.28
C MET A 447 35.26 3.39 -17.39
N ASN A 448 36.10 2.34 -17.45
CA ASN A 448 35.62 0.96 -17.45
C ASN A 448 34.89 0.63 -16.14
N HIS A 449 35.51 0.92 -14.99
CA HIS A 449 34.91 0.64 -13.69
C HIS A 449 33.56 1.38 -13.47
N LEU A 450 33.45 2.61 -13.99
CA LEU A 450 32.16 3.34 -13.93
C LEU A 450 31.08 2.68 -14.80
N ALA A 451 31.43 2.30 -16.03
CA ALA A 451 30.49 1.62 -16.93
C ALA A 451 30.05 0.26 -16.38
N GLU A 452 30.99 -0.53 -15.86
CA GLU A 452 30.71 -1.83 -15.23
C GLU A 452 29.89 -1.70 -13.94
N SER A 453 30.19 -0.69 -13.11
CA SER A 453 29.38 -0.42 -11.90
C SER A 453 27.92 -0.10 -12.27
N LEU A 454 27.69 0.76 -13.26
CA LEU A 454 26.34 1.09 -13.74
C LEU A 454 25.63 -0.11 -14.35
N ARG A 455 26.34 -0.96 -15.10
CA ARG A 455 25.80 -2.21 -15.63
C ARG A 455 25.30 -3.11 -14.49
N GLN A 456 26.12 -3.30 -13.46
CA GLN A 456 25.78 -4.16 -12.33
C GLN A 456 24.67 -3.57 -11.46
N ILE A 457 24.64 -2.25 -11.25
CA ILE A 457 23.52 -1.55 -10.63
C ILE A 457 22.25 -1.78 -11.44
N ALA A 458 22.29 -1.64 -12.77
CA ALA A 458 21.13 -1.85 -13.64
C ALA A 458 20.55 -3.26 -13.52
N ILE A 459 21.39 -4.30 -13.42
CA ILE A 459 20.93 -5.68 -13.20
C ILE A 459 20.24 -5.82 -11.83
N MET A 460 20.82 -5.24 -10.77
CA MET A 460 20.28 -5.37 -9.41
C MET A 460 18.96 -4.58 -9.20
N ILE A 461 18.76 -3.48 -9.92
CA ILE A 461 17.50 -2.71 -9.82
C ILE A 461 16.39 -3.23 -10.72
N GLU A 462 16.66 -4.11 -11.70
CA GLU A 462 15.65 -4.62 -12.64
C GLU A 462 14.39 -5.15 -11.97
N PRO A 463 14.46 -5.94 -10.88
CA PRO A 463 13.25 -6.43 -10.23
C PRO A 463 12.32 -5.32 -9.70
N PHE A 464 12.88 -4.17 -9.39
CA PHE A 464 12.17 -2.99 -8.87
C PHE A 464 11.77 -2.00 -9.95
N MET A 465 12.66 -1.80 -10.94
CA MET A 465 12.62 -0.72 -11.92
C MET A 465 12.81 -1.27 -13.34
N PRO A 466 11.88 -2.09 -13.87
CA PRO A 466 12.04 -2.83 -15.11
C PRO A 466 12.16 -1.93 -16.36
N HIS A 467 11.65 -0.69 -16.32
CA HIS A 467 11.72 0.25 -17.44
C HIS A 467 13.00 1.12 -17.42
N THR A 468 13.62 1.29 -16.25
CA THR A 468 14.87 2.05 -16.10
C THR A 468 16.08 1.23 -16.53
N THR A 469 16.13 -0.04 -16.20
CA THR A 469 17.23 -0.94 -16.53
C THR A 469 17.55 -0.97 -18.03
N PRO A 470 16.60 -1.17 -18.97
CA PRO A 470 16.86 -1.11 -20.40
C PRO A 470 17.40 0.25 -20.87
N GLN A 471 16.96 1.35 -20.25
CA GLN A 471 17.44 2.70 -20.59
C GLN A 471 18.90 2.89 -20.21
N ILE A 472 19.32 2.36 -19.04
CA ILE A 472 20.74 2.39 -18.63
C ILE A 472 21.58 1.57 -19.62
N PHE A 473 21.17 0.35 -19.97
CA PHE A 473 21.88 -0.48 -20.94
C PHE A 473 21.96 0.19 -22.32
N ALA A 474 20.86 0.78 -22.78
CA ALA A 474 20.86 1.50 -24.06
C ALA A 474 21.83 2.68 -24.06
N GLN A 475 21.87 3.48 -22.99
CA GLN A 475 22.80 4.61 -22.92
C GLN A 475 24.27 4.20 -22.80
N LEU A 476 24.52 3.04 -22.18
CA LEU A 476 25.86 2.45 -22.11
C LEU A 476 26.23 1.65 -23.38
N GLY A 477 25.31 1.46 -24.34
CA GLY A 477 25.53 0.67 -25.54
C GLY A 477 25.68 -0.82 -25.29
N ILE A 478 25.13 -1.34 -24.21
CA ILE A 478 25.21 -2.75 -23.82
C ILE A 478 24.12 -3.54 -24.53
N GLU A 479 24.49 -4.30 -25.55
CA GLU A 479 23.55 -5.10 -26.36
C GLU A 479 23.58 -6.59 -25.96
N GLY A 480 24.74 -7.12 -25.53
CA GLY A 480 24.96 -8.54 -25.28
C GLY A 480 24.15 -9.06 -24.08
N GLU A 481 23.33 -10.08 -24.29
CA GLU A 481 22.50 -10.69 -23.22
C GLU A 481 23.36 -11.27 -22.07
N ALA A 482 24.53 -11.81 -22.36
CA ALA A 482 25.43 -12.36 -21.34
C ALA A 482 25.90 -11.31 -20.31
N SER A 483 25.91 -10.02 -20.69
CA SER A 483 26.30 -8.90 -19.82
C SER A 483 25.14 -8.33 -19.00
N LYS A 484 23.89 -8.82 -19.23
CA LYS A 484 22.67 -8.32 -18.59
C LYS A 484 22.09 -9.30 -17.57
N VAL A 485 22.69 -10.48 -17.43
CA VAL A 485 22.19 -11.54 -16.56
C VAL A 485 22.81 -11.46 -15.16
N TRP A 486 22.07 -11.94 -14.16
CA TRP A 486 22.49 -11.96 -12.76
C TRP A 486 23.86 -12.65 -12.55
N ASP A 487 24.10 -13.75 -13.27
CA ASP A 487 25.37 -14.52 -13.18
C ASP A 487 26.59 -13.75 -13.71
N SER A 488 26.40 -12.58 -14.34
CA SER A 488 27.46 -11.68 -14.77
C SER A 488 27.85 -10.64 -13.70
N LEU A 489 27.13 -10.58 -12.58
CA LEU A 489 27.50 -9.70 -11.47
C LEU A 489 28.89 -10.07 -10.92
N THR A 490 29.57 -9.11 -10.33
CA THR A 490 30.94 -9.20 -9.80
C THR A 490 32.04 -9.43 -10.85
N LYS A 491 31.72 -9.48 -12.15
CA LYS A 491 32.67 -9.56 -13.25
C LYS A 491 32.84 -8.17 -13.90
N PHE A 492 34.06 -7.78 -14.20
CA PHE A 492 34.43 -6.48 -14.78
C PHE A 492 34.93 -6.56 -16.23
N ASP A 493 35.01 -7.75 -16.79
CA ASP A 493 35.44 -8.02 -18.17
C ASP A 493 34.27 -8.47 -19.07
N THR A 494 33.05 -8.09 -18.73
CA THR A 494 31.86 -8.56 -19.46
C THR A 494 31.46 -7.70 -20.64
N LEU A 495 31.92 -6.45 -20.68
CA LEU A 495 31.64 -5.54 -21.80
C LEU A 495 32.46 -5.90 -23.02
N ALA A 496 31.80 -6.03 -24.17
CA ALA A 496 32.47 -6.33 -25.44
C ALA A 496 33.42 -5.19 -25.81
N GLN A 497 34.57 -5.54 -26.38
CA GLN A 497 35.50 -4.55 -26.94
C GLN A 497 34.79 -3.74 -28.04
N GLY A 498 34.94 -2.42 -28.00
CA GLY A 498 34.30 -1.51 -28.94
C GLY A 498 32.87 -1.09 -28.55
N THR A 499 32.39 -1.49 -27.38
CA THR A 499 31.10 -1.00 -26.85
C THR A 499 31.13 0.53 -26.76
N LYS A 500 30.11 1.18 -27.33
CA LYS A 500 30.01 2.64 -27.35
C LYS A 500 28.80 3.14 -26.64
N VAL A 501 29.00 4.08 -25.75
CA VAL A 501 27.89 4.82 -25.12
C VAL A 501 27.18 5.71 -26.15
N VAL A 502 25.95 6.10 -25.88
CA VAL A 502 25.23 7.08 -26.74
C VAL A 502 26.02 8.40 -26.81
N GLU A 503 25.92 9.09 -27.93
CA GLU A 503 26.64 10.37 -28.15
C GLU A 503 26.22 11.43 -27.11
N LYS A 504 24.94 11.46 -26.75
CA LYS A 504 24.40 12.37 -25.76
C LYS A 504 23.47 11.61 -24.82
N GLY A 505 23.78 11.58 -23.53
CA GLY A 505 22.94 11.01 -22.50
C GLY A 505 21.60 11.76 -22.36
N THR A 506 20.55 11.03 -22.06
CA THR A 506 19.23 11.58 -21.73
C THR A 506 18.92 11.32 -20.25
N PRO A 507 18.36 12.29 -19.52
CA PRO A 507 17.96 12.05 -18.15
C PRO A 507 16.95 10.90 -18.07
N ILE A 508 17.23 9.90 -17.22
CA ILE A 508 16.31 8.78 -16.97
C ILE A 508 15.20 9.16 -15.99
N PHE A 509 15.42 10.15 -15.15
CA PHE A 509 14.45 10.78 -14.28
C PHE A 509 14.57 12.30 -14.35
N PRO A 510 13.45 13.03 -14.54
CA PRO A 510 13.47 14.48 -14.49
C PRO A 510 13.63 14.97 -13.05
N ARG A 511 14.23 16.13 -12.88
CA ARG A 511 14.19 16.84 -11.60
C ARG A 511 12.82 17.50 -11.43
N LEU A 512 12.23 17.32 -10.28
CA LEU A 512 10.88 17.79 -9.92
C LEU A 512 10.95 19.07 -9.09
N GLU A 513 10.05 20.01 -9.36
CA GLU A 513 9.85 21.20 -8.52
C GLU A 513 8.98 20.83 -7.33
N VAL A 514 9.59 20.75 -6.13
CA VAL A 514 9.00 20.14 -4.94
C VAL A 514 7.62 20.72 -4.60
N GLU A 515 7.50 22.05 -4.53
CA GLU A 515 6.24 22.71 -4.13
C GLU A 515 5.12 22.41 -5.13
N VAL A 516 5.42 22.48 -6.43
CA VAL A 516 4.45 22.24 -7.52
C VAL A 516 3.94 20.79 -7.50
N GLU A 517 4.85 19.84 -7.35
CA GLU A 517 4.49 18.42 -7.41
C GLU A 517 3.80 17.93 -6.13
N VAL A 518 4.18 18.47 -4.98
CA VAL A 518 3.48 18.20 -3.71
C VAL A 518 2.05 18.73 -3.76
N GLU A 519 1.83 19.92 -4.27
CA GLU A 519 0.49 20.50 -4.44
C GLU A 519 -0.33 19.66 -5.43
N TYR A 520 0.24 19.30 -6.59
CA TYR A 520 -0.41 18.42 -7.56
C TYR A 520 -0.90 17.11 -6.94
N ILE A 521 -0.04 16.40 -6.19
CA ILE A 521 -0.42 15.14 -5.56
C ILE A 521 -1.56 15.35 -4.56
N LYS A 522 -1.49 16.40 -3.73
CA LYS A 522 -2.55 16.74 -2.76
C LYS A 522 -3.88 17.05 -3.45
N ASP A 523 -3.85 17.78 -4.54
CA ASP A 523 -5.03 18.10 -5.33
C ASP A 523 -5.66 16.85 -5.95
N GLN A 524 -4.85 15.96 -6.52
CA GLN A 524 -5.34 14.69 -7.07
C GLN A 524 -5.95 13.79 -5.98
N MET A 525 -5.36 13.75 -4.80
CA MET A 525 -5.92 13.03 -3.65
C MET A 525 -7.30 13.59 -3.27
N SER A 526 -7.47 14.91 -3.24
CA SER A 526 -8.74 15.55 -2.89
C SER A 526 -9.81 15.40 -3.97
N GLN A 527 -9.44 15.28 -5.25
CA GLN A 527 -10.36 15.09 -6.37
C GLN A 527 -10.85 13.64 -6.51
N SER A 528 -10.15 12.69 -5.91
CA SER A 528 -10.48 11.26 -5.99
C SER A 528 -11.82 10.88 -5.37
N ASP A 529 -12.48 11.81 -4.67
CA ASP A 529 -13.78 11.62 -4.01
C ASP A 529 -15.00 12.06 -4.82
N LYS A 530 -14.81 12.65 -6.01
CA LYS A 530 -15.96 12.96 -6.86
C LYS A 530 -16.43 11.69 -7.57
N PRO A 531 -17.69 11.27 -7.41
CA PRO A 531 -18.21 10.10 -8.12
C PRO A 531 -18.08 10.33 -9.64
N THR A 532 -17.34 9.45 -10.31
CA THR A 532 -17.32 9.35 -11.78
C THR A 532 -18.68 8.81 -12.23
N THR A 533 -19.63 9.67 -12.44
CA THR A 533 -20.84 9.40 -13.23
C THR A 533 -20.61 9.96 -14.63
N GLU A 534 -20.10 9.13 -15.53
CA GLU A 534 -20.39 9.31 -16.94
C GLU A 534 -21.76 8.70 -17.22
N GLU A 535 -22.81 9.51 -17.14
CA GLU A 535 -24.08 9.26 -17.79
C GLU A 535 -24.26 10.26 -18.96
N PRO A 536 -24.93 9.85 -20.05
CA PRO A 536 -25.08 10.71 -21.22
C PRO A 536 -26.01 11.90 -20.91
N LYS A 537 -25.55 13.06 -21.29
CA LYS A 537 -26.18 14.35 -21.12
C LYS A 537 -27.68 14.32 -21.43
N LYS A 538 -28.51 14.55 -20.42
CA LYS A 538 -29.76 15.29 -20.51
C LYS A 538 -29.56 16.61 -19.78
N GLU A 539 -29.81 17.69 -20.49
CA GLU A 539 -29.78 19.03 -19.96
C GLU A 539 -30.85 19.17 -18.86
N GLU A 540 -30.42 19.22 -17.59
CA GLU A 540 -31.21 19.80 -16.51
C GLU A 540 -30.35 20.86 -15.80
N LYS A 541 -31.01 21.99 -15.50
CA LYS A 541 -30.42 23.19 -14.91
C LYS A 541 -29.65 22.87 -13.64
N ILE A 542 -28.34 23.19 -13.65
CA ILE A 542 -27.45 23.18 -12.51
C ILE A 542 -27.84 24.38 -11.63
N GLU A 543 -28.32 24.12 -10.41
CA GLU A 543 -28.24 25.11 -9.34
C GLU A 543 -26.76 25.24 -8.94
N GLU A 544 -26.23 26.44 -9.16
CA GLU A 544 -24.86 26.81 -8.79
C GLU A 544 -24.68 26.68 -7.28
N VAL A 545 -23.84 25.76 -6.85
CA VAL A 545 -23.26 25.81 -5.50
C VAL A 545 -22.30 26.98 -5.49
N GLU A 546 -22.68 28.06 -4.81
CA GLU A 546 -21.86 29.25 -4.60
C GLU A 546 -20.52 28.81 -3.94
N THR A 547 -19.47 28.71 -4.73
CA THR A 547 -18.10 28.62 -4.21
C THR A 547 -17.73 30.00 -3.68
N THR A 548 -17.42 30.08 -2.38
CA THR A 548 -16.92 31.31 -1.77
C THR A 548 -15.67 31.77 -2.52
N PRO A 549 -15.61 32.99 -3.03
CA PRO A 549 -14.45 33.49 -3.78
C PRO A 549 -13.18 33.44 -2.90
N LEU A 550 -12.04 33.09 -3.50
CA LEU A 550 -10.75 33.19 -2.84
C LEU A 550 -10.48 34.65 -2.45
N ILE A 551 -10.03 34.84 -1.21
CA ILE A 551 -9.61 36.16 -0.70
C ILE A 551 -8.09 36.20 -0.52
N GLY A 552 -7.49 37.39 -0.77
CA GLY A 552 -6.07 37.60 -0.49
C GLY A 552 -5.78 37.69 1.01
N ILE A 553 -4.53 37.50 1.42
CA ILE A 553 -4.11 37.67 2.81
C ILE A 553 -4.47 39.03 3.38
N ASP A 554 -4.42 40.11 2.57
CA ASP A 554 -4.78 41.45 2.95
C ASP A 554 -6.27 41.59 3.30
N ASP A 555 -7.15 40.80 2.70
CA ASP A 555 -8.57 40.79 3.03
C ASP A 555 -8.81 40.01 4.33
N PHE A 556 -8.11 38.91 4.57
CA PHE A 556 -8.17 38.18 5.83
C PHE A 556 -7.64 39.03 7.00
N MET A 557 -6.58 39.79 6.79
CA MET A 557 -6.00 40.69 7.81
C MET A 557 -6.92 41.86 8.21
N LYS A 558 -7.99 42.14 7.48
CA LYS A 558 -9.04 43.08 7.85
C LYS A 558 -9.97 42.50 8.94
N VAL A 559 -10.00 41.19 9.14
CA VAL A 559 -10.82 40.54 10.17
C VAL A 559 -10.05 40.53 11.49
N GLU A 560 -10.65 41.11 12.54
CA GLU A 560 -10.05 41.06 13.89
C GLU A 560 -10.67 39.94 14.72
N ILE A 561 -9.88 38.92 15.05
CA ILE A 561 -10.30 37.81 15.89
C ILE A 561 -9.59 37.90 17.23
N LYS A 562 -10.35 37.78 18.33
CA LYS A 562 -9.81 37.82 19.72
C LYS A 562 -10.28 36.63 20.53
N VAL A 563 -9.46 36.26 21.51
CA VAL A 563 -9.84 35.32 22.57
C VAL A 563 -10.80 36.01 23.52
N GLY A 564 -11.95 35.45 23.75
CA GLY A 564 -12.94 35.93 24.74
C GLY A 564 -13.31 34.83 25.73
N GLN A 565 -13.81 35.21 26.91
CA GLN A 565 -14.37 34.28 27.90
C GLN A 565 -15.85 34.59 28.10
N ILE A 566 -16.71 33.61 28.03
CA ILE A 566 -18.14 33.75 28.27
C ILE A 566 -18.32 33.93 29.80
N LYS A 567 -18.80 35.09 30.22
CA LYS A 567 -19.09 35.40 31.63
C LYS A 567 -20.52 35.03 32.01
N GLU A 568 -21.43 35.31 31.13
CA GLU A 568 -22.87 35.00 31.25
C GLU A 568 -23.42 34.50 29.96
N CYS A 569 -24.34 33.54 30.03
CA CYS A 569 -25.09 33.04 28.87
C CYS A 569 -26.53 32.78 29.30
N LYS A 570 -27.47 33.12 28.43
CA LYS A 570 -28.89 32.85 28.64
C LYS A 570 -29.59 32.53 27.33
N GLN A 571 -30.73 31.85 27.42
CA GLN A 571 -31.62 31.62 26.29
C GLN A 571 -32.18 32.95 25.77
N HIS A 572 -32.24 33.06 24.45
CA HIS A 572 -32.84 34.26 23.82
C HIS A 572 -34.35 34.33 24.10
N PRO A 573 -34.87 35.50 24.56
CA PRO A 573 -36.28 35.60 25.02
C PRO A 573 -37.35 35.40 23.94
N LYS A 574 -36.96 35.42 22.65
CA LYS A 574 -37.91 35.37 21.50
C LYS A 574 -37.46 34.40 20.41
N ALA A 575 -36.46 33.54 20.69
CA ALA A 575 -35.94 32.61 19.67
C ALA A 575 -35.26 31.40 20.32
N ASP A 576 -35.84 30.21 20.17
CA ASP A 576 -35.42 28.96 20.80
C ASP A 576 -34.04 28.47 20.29
N ARG A 577 -33.60 28.87 19.12
CA ARG A 577 -32.33 28.47 18.52
C ARG A 577 -31.16 29.43 18.85
N LEU A 578 -31.40 30.50 19.60
CA LEU A 578 -30.41 31.54 19.86
C LEU A 578 -30.03 31.57 21.37
N LEU A 579 -28.75 31.75 21.63
CA LEU A 579 -28.21 32.06 22.95
C LEU A 579 -27.67 33.50 22.96
N VAL A 580 -27.85 34.22 24.07
CA VAL A 580 -27.31 35.57 24.31
C VAL A 580 -26.18 35.43 25.33
N SER A 581 -24.97 35.76 24.92
CA SER A 581 -23.77 35.62 25.76
C SER A 581 -23.12 36.97 26.06
N GLN A 582 -22.67 37.20 27.28
CA GLN A 582 -21.80 38.33 27.66
C GLN A 582 -20.36 37.79 27.62
N ILE A 583 -19.51 38.32 26.74
CA ILE A 583 -18.16 37.83 26.49
C ILE A 583 -17.14 38.87 26.88
N ASP A 584 -16.29 38.52 27.82
CA ASP A 584 -15.16 39.32 28.28
C ASP A 584 -14.00 39.20 27.29
N LEU A 585 -13.63 40.32 26.66
CA LEU A 585 -12.52 40.48 25.71
C LEU A 585 -11.31 41.18 26.36
N GLY A 586 -11.19 41.18 27.68
CA GLY A 586 -10.10 41.77 28.44
C GLY A 586 -10.27 43.25 28.69
N SER A 587 -10.41 44.07 27.63
CA SER A 587 -10.63 45.53 27.73
C SER A 587 -12.10 45.94 27.78
N GLU A 588 -13.01 45.05 27.38
CA GLU A 588 -14.45 45.31 27.31
C GLU A 588 -15.22 43.98 27.40
N VAL A 589 -16.52 44.11 27.73
CA VAL A 589 -17.46 42.96 27.65
C VAL A 589 -18.46 43.31 26.54
N ARG A 590 -18.69 42.34 25.63
CA ARG A 590 -19.63 42.47 24.54
C ARG A 590 -20.76 41.47 24.63
N GLN A 591 -21.97 41.92 24.24
CA GLN A 591 -23.09 41.04 24.05
C GLN A 591 -23.02 40.41 22.64
N ILE A 592 -23.06 39.09 22.56
CA ILE A 592 -23.07 38.36 21.28
C ILE A 592 -24.23 37.34 21.29
N VAL A 593 -24.96 37.35 20.19
CA VAL A 593 -26.09 36.42 19.97
C VAL A 593 -25.63 35.37 18.98
N SER A 594 -25.75 34.08 19.35
CA SER A 594 -25.22 32.93 18.59
C SER A 594 -26.29 31.88 18.37
N GLY A 595 -26.36 31.29 17.18
CA GLY A 595 -27.30 30.24 16.78
C GLY A 595 -26.87 28.85 17.21
N ILE A 596 -26.58 28.64 18.48
CA ILE A 596 -25.97 27.40 18.99
C ILE A 596 -26.83 26.73 20.10
N ALA A 597 -28.06 27.18 20.32
CA ALA A 597 -28.94 26.68 21.38
C ALA A 597 -29.39 25.21 21.14
N GLU A 598 -29.32 24.71 19.92
CA GLU A 598 -29.60 23.28 19.61
C GLU A 598 -28.46 22.35 20.09
N HIS A 599 -27.25 22.89 20.28
CA HIS A 599 -26.06 22.10 20.60
C HIS A 599 -25.51 22.39 22.01
N TYR A 600 -25.83 23.51 22.63
CA TYR A 600 -25.32 23.90 23.94
C TYR A 600 -26.38 24.46 24.84
N GLN A 601 -26.36 24.08 26.12
CA GLN A 601 -27.10 24.74 27.17
C GLN A 601 -26.28 25.92 27.73
N PRO A 602 -26.93 27.01 28.17
CA PRO A 602 -26.25 28.20 28.70
C PRO A 602 -25.19 27.92 29.76
N GLU A 603 -25.49 26.98 30.67
CA GLU A 603 -24.62 26.62 31.80
C GLU A 603 -23.30 25.95 31.36
N GLN A 604 -23.33 25.27 30.19
CA GLN A 604 -22.14 24.62 29.61
C GLN A 604 -21.14 25.60 29.00
N LEU A 605 -21.59 26.81 28.73
CA LEU A 605 -20.81 27.85 28.06
C LEU A 605 -20.17 28.85 29.00
N VAL A 606 -20.73 29.07 30.17
CA VAL A 606 -20.17 30.02 31.17
C VAL A 606 -18.77 29.56 31.62
N GLY A 607 -17.83 30.48 31.56
CA GLY A 607 -16.41 30.23 31.85
C GLY A 607 -15.58 29.74 30.68
N ARG A 608 -16.22 29.30 29.55
CA ARG A 608 -15.53 28.76 28.38
C ARG A 608 -14.83 29.87 27.58
N LYS A 609 -13.60 29.62 27.12
CA LYS A 609 -12.91 30.48 26.17
C LYS A 609 -13.38 30.18 24.75
N VAL A 610 -13.58 31.24 23.97
CA VAL A 610 -14.06 31.19 22.60
C VAL A 610 -13.30 32.18 21.72
N LEU A 611 -13.33 31.96 20.42
CA LEU A 611 -12.80 32.89 19.42
C LEU A 611 -13.92 33.79 18.92
N VAL A 612 -13.67 35.09 18.92
CA VAL A 612 -14.68 36.12 18.59
C VAL A 612 -14.16 37.03 17.49
N VAL A 613 -14.93 37.18 16.42
CA VAL A 613 -14.72 38.25 15.44
C VAL A 613 -15.27 39.53 16.01
N THR A 614 -14.39 40.53 16.25
CA THR A 614 -14.71 41.72 17.05
C THR A 614 -14.96 42.98 16.23
N ASN A 615 -14.58 42.98 14.96
CA ASN A 615 -14.73 44.16 14.10
C ASN A 615 -15.90 44.09 13.07
N LEU A 616 -16.91 43.28 13.40
CA LEU A 616 -18.18 43.27 12.67
C LEU A 616 -19.08 44.43 13.09
N LYS A 617 -19.87 44.99 12.16
CA LYS A 617 -20.90 45.96 12.48
C LYS A 617 -21.95 45.33 13.39
N PRO A 618 -22.33 45.98 14.51
CA PRO A 618 -23.37 45.46 15.39
C PRO A 618 -24.70 45.26 14.63
N VAL A 619 -25.36 44.14 14.94
CA VAL A 619 -26.64 43.75 14.32
C VAL A 619 -27.65 43.34 15.37
N LYS A 620 -28.95 43.66 15.15
CA LYS A 620 -30.04 43.21 16.01
C LYS A 620 -30.60 41.90 15.50
N LEU A 621 -30.50 40.83 16.31
CA LEU A 621 -31.05 39.53 16.03
C LEU A 621 -32.30 39.31 16.91
N ARG A 622 -33.47 39.28 16.31
CA ARG A 622 -34.77 39.10 17.01
C ARG A 622 -34.99 40.08 18.17
N GLY A 623 -34.34 41.27 18.16
CA GLY A 623 -34.47 42.32 19.16
C GLY A 623 -33.28 42.45 20.11
N GLU A 624 -32.42 41.49 20.23
CA GLU A 624 -31.17 41.54 21.00
C GLU A 624 -30.01 42.02 20.12
N LEU A 625 -29.13 42.87 20.65
CA LEU A 625 -27.97 43.42 19.94
C LEU A 625 -26.81 42.40 19.99
N SER A 626 -26.21 42.07 18.85
CA SER A 626 -24.97 41.29 18.76
C SER A 626 -23.85 42.21 18.27
N GLU A 627 -22.77 42.29 19.03
CA GLU A 627 -21.61 43.17 18.81
C GLU A 627 -20.38 42.44 18.35
N GLY A 628 -20.57 41.29 17.69
CA GLY A 628 -19.52 40.40 17.18
C GLY A 628 -20.10 39.06 16.81
N MET A 629 -19.23 38.12 16.49
CA MET A 629 -19.59 36.74 16.14
C MET A 629 -18.66 35.74 16.82
N VAL A 630 -19.22 34.76 17.52
CA VAL A 630 -18.48 33.61 18.01
C VAL A 630 -18.24 32.65 16.87
N LEU A 631 -17.00 32.22 16.67
CA LEU A 631 -16.67 31.20 15.68
C LEU A 631 -17.16 29.82 16.15
N ALA A 632 -17.76 29.10 15.24
CA ALA A 632 -18.18 27.70 15.43
C ALA A 632 -17.79 26.89 14.20
N ALA A 633 -17.40 25.63 14.44
CA ALA A 633 -17.19 24.63 13.39
C ALA A 633 -18.37 23.68 13.39
N SER A 634 -18.93 23.40 12.22
CA SER A 634 -20.07 22.48 12.08
C SER A 634 -19.87 21.52 10.91
N ASN A 635 -20.29 20.26 11.10
CA ASN A 635 -20.35 19.24 10.07
C ASN A 635 -21.46 18.25 10.40
N ASP A 636 -22.34 17.99 9.41
CA ASP A 636 -23.40 16.97 9.46
C ASP A 636 -24.19 16.89 10.78
N GLY A 637 -24.71 18.03 11.23
CA GLY A 637 -25.54 18.13 12.43
C GLY A 637 -24.75 18.17 13.76
N THR A 638 -23.43 18.15 13.72
CA THR A 638 -22.56 18.37 14.88
C THR A 638 -21.97 19.77 14.84
N LEU A 639 -22.00 20.51 15.97
CA LEU A 639 -21.43 21.84 16.10
C LEU A 639 -20.51 21.90 17.31
N THR A 640 -19.32 22.48 17.14
CA THR A 640 -18.38 22.72 18.24
C THR A 640 -17.82 24.15 18.18
N LEU A 641 -17.52 24.70 19.37
CA LEU A 641 -16.86 26.00 19.49
C LEU A 641 -15.35 25.80 19.58
N PRO A 642 -14.55 26.31 18.63
CA PRO A 642 -13.11 26.37 18.76
C PRO A 642 -12.71 27.07 20.06
N THR A 643 -11.73 26.50 20.78
CA THR A 643 -11.24 27.03 22.05
C THR A 643 -9.72 27.06 22.07
N ILE A 644 -9.16 27.81 23.03
CA ILE A 644 -7.73 27.87 23.28
C ILE A 644 -7.38 26.82 24.34
N ILE A 645 -6.43 25.96 24.05
CA ILE A 645 -5.97 24.90 24.97
C ILE A 645 -5.00 25.48 26.02
N ASP A 646 -4.11 26.38 25.58
CA ASP A 646 -3.15 27.05 26.45
C ASP A 646 -3.77 28.26 27.14
N GLU A 647 -3.22 28.65 28.31
CA GLU A 647 -3.67 29.83 29.03
C GLU A 647 -3.21 31.12 28.33
N LEU A 648 -4.13 31.78 27.61
CA LEU A 648 -3.93 33.12 27.06
C LEU A 648 -4.91 34.12 27.70
N PRO A 649 -4.49 35.37 27.93
CA PRO A 649 -5.37 36.43 28.44
C PRO A 649 -6.55 36.70 27.49
N ASN A 650 -7.71 37.09 28.05
CA ASN A 650 -8.83 37.58 27.25
C ASN A 650 -8.41 38.82 26.46
N GLY A 651 -8.85 38.94 25.23
CA GLY A 651 -8.43 40.02 24.33
C GLY A 651 -7.18 39.71 23.48
N SER A 652 -6.50 38.57 23.73
CA SER A 652 -5.38 38.14 22.88
C SER A 652 -5.81 38.02 21.43
N LYS A 653 -5.02 38.58 20.50
CA LYS A 653 -5.29 38.52 19.07
C LYS A 653 -4.96 37.16 18.48
N VAL A 654 -5.85 36.67 17.65
CA VAL A 654 -5.64 35.49 16.80
C VAL A 654 -5.20 35.98 15.42
N LYS A 655 -4.07 35.45 14.93
CA LYS A 655 -3.46 35.85 13.64
C LYS A 655 -3.36 34.65 12.73
#